data_0fe41cfc6892d5190b0adc4ae142ed36
#
_entry.id   0fe41cfc6892d5190b0adc4ae142ed36
#
_cell.length_a   1.000
_cell.length_b   1.000
_cell.length_c   1.000
_cell.angle_alpha   90.00
_cell.angle_beta   90.00
_cell.angle_gamma   90.00
#
_symmetry.space_group_name_H-M   'P 1'
#
loop_
_entity.id
_entity.type
_entity.pdbx_description
1 polymer ?
#
loop_
_entity_poly.entity_id
_entity_poly.type
_entity_poly.pdbx_seq_one_letter_code
_entity_poly.pdbx_strand_id
1 'polypeptide(L)'
;MDAFTLPDFYLSHPARINQHVERSRRHTMEWARRMGMLDTPAPRGGLVWDEHDLAVMDYALLCAYTHPDCDGLTLDLITDWYVWVFFFDDHFLEMFKYTGDLAGGQDYVDGLERFMTADGEDPPEPANAAEAGLRDLWRRTVPHMSDDWRRRFILSTHNLMVESMWELDNINRNRVANPIEYIQMRRRVGGAPWSANLVEVAAGAEVPPELAGSRPVSVLVDTFADAVHLRNDLFSYQREVREEGENSNAVLVLERFFDCSTQEAAELVNDLLTSRMLQFEDTALVETPALMAERGLPPGRQAAVAAFAKGLQDWQAGGHEWHARSSRYMNDGAAARSGGLGGPTGLGTSAARPALSSVEPGLRRRSRQHAQPLLPQVGELECEPMYMPFALVRSPYLDDARVYAVGWAREMGMLEHVPGTGTGAVWNEQDFLDLDLAYCASMIHADAEREQLYLSSDWLAWGTYGDDAYPRWFGATRNLEAAKLQTERLPMFMPLDTEEDDAPEPANPLERGLADLWLRTAGPMRPEARRSFRTAVQVMVESWLWELHNQALNRVPDPVDYIEMRRRTFGSDMTIGLSRLAHDEEIPEGIYETRTLRELETAAQDYACFLNDLYSYQKEIEFEGEVHNMVLVTENFLDVGRETARDIVVDLARARMEQFEHILATGLPDLLDAWELDDRARAVITGHAEGLKYWMSGILEWHRACLRYKGDYLRRKHAPDPRAGFSWGPSGLGTSAARLGRSPSTAAGGVRS
;
A
#
# COMPACT_ATOMS: atom_id res chain seq x y z
N MET A 1 7.80 1.08 35.85
CA MET A 1 8.95 0.69 35.01
C MET A 1 8.48 0.85 33.58
N ASP A 2 9.24 1.59 32.80
CA ASP A 2 8.92 1.74 31.37
C ASP A 2 8.96 0.38 30.69
N ALA A 3 8.03 0.11 29.78
CA ALA A 3 7.97 -1.15 29.07
C ALA A 3 9.21 -1.38 28.19
N PHE A 4 9.78 -0.30 27.66
CA PHE A 4 11.02 -0.27 26.89
C PHE A 4 11.66 1.13 26.91
N THR A 5 12.89 1.24 26.43
CA THR A 5 13.56 2.52 26.21
C THR A 5 13.20 3.03 24.80
N LEU A 6 12.74 4.28 24.68
CA LEU A 6 12.44 4.87 23.37
C LEU A 6 13.67 4.81 22.45
N PRO A 7 13.51 4.32 21.20
CA PRO A 7 14.62 4.24 20.25
C PRO A 7 15.06 5.62 19.76
N ASP A 8 16.18 5.68 19.06
CA ASP A 8 16.66 6.90 18.38
C ASP A 8 15.87 7.13 17.08
N PHE A 9 15.08 8.19 17.05
CA PHE A 9 14.21 8.49 15.91
C PHE A 9 14.97 9.14 14.74
N TYR A 10 14.61 8.74 13.52
CA TYR A 10 15.00 9.47 12.32
C TYR A 10 14.20 10.76 12.19
N LEU A 11 14.90 11.90 12.12
CA LEU A 11 14.30 13.23 11.96
C LEU A 11 15.08 13.99 10.88
N SER A 12 14.53 14.08 9.69
CA SER A 12 15.16 14.75 8.53
C SER A 12 14.97 16.27 8.53
N HIS A 13 13.94 16.76 9.24
CA HIS A 13 13.58 18.17 9.28
C HIS A 13 13.43 18.67 10.72
N PRO A 14 13.89 19.91 11.02
CA PRO A 14 13.66 20.49 12.33
C PRO A 14 12.20 20.92 12.51
N ALA A 15 11.64 20.69 13.69
CA ALA A 15 10.33 21.22 14.03
C ALA A 15 10.38 22.76 14.14
N ARG A 16 9.30 23.41 13.75
CA ARG A 16 9.07 24.85 13.84
C ARG A 16 7.78 25.10 14.60
N ILE A 17 7.65 26.22 15.30
CA ILE A 17 6.47 26.52 16.07
C ILE A 17 5.77 27.77 15.55
N ASN A 18 4.44 27.74 15.49
CA ASN A 18 3.60 28.86 15.11
C ASN A 18 3.58 29.92 16.23
N GLN A 19 3.74 31.18 15.86
CA GLN A 19 3.75 32.30 16.81
C GLN A 19 2.42 32.54 17.52
N HIS A 20 1.30 31.95 17.04
CA HIS A 20 -0.04 32.15 17.55
C HIS A 20 -0.48 31.11 18.60
N VAL A 21 0.43 30.27 19.10
CA VAL A 21 0.13 29.17 20.04
C VAL A 21 -0.63 29.65 21.29
N GLU A 22 -0.22 30.76 21.91
CA GLU A 22 -0.85 31.30 23.11
C GLU A 22 -2.27 31.83 22.86
N ARG A 23 -2.54 32.30 21.66
CA ARG A 23 -3.88 32.66 21.21
C ARG A 23 -4.75 31.41 21.10
N SER A 24 -4.24 30.39 20.42
CA SER A 24 -4.97 29.15 20.15
C SER A 24 -5.29 28.38 21.44
N ARG A 25 -4.39 28.34 22.44
CA ARG A 25 -4.65 27.76 23.76
C ARG A 25 -5.88 28.36 24.42
N ARG A 26 -6.01 29.72 24.41
CA ARG A 26 -7.17 30.39 25.00
C ARG A 26 -8.45 30.16 24.20
N HIS A 27 -8.33 30.25 22.87
CA HIS A 27 -9.47 30.06 21.97
C HIS A 27 -10.07 28.64 22.12
N THR A 28 -9.27 27.60 22.03
CA THR A 28 -9.75 26.22 22.06
C THR A 28 -10.31 25.81 23.43
N MET A 29 -9.75 26.32 24.53
CA MET A 29 -10.33 26.12 25.87
C MET A 29 -11.74 26.69 25.96
N GLU A 30 -11.96 27.90 25.43
CA GLU A 30 -13.29 28.54 25.38
C GLU A 30 -14.23 27.79 24.43
N TRP A 31 -13.70 27.29 23.31
CA TRP A 31 -14.46 26.51 22.34
C TRP A 31 -14.92 25.17 22.92
N ALA A 32 -14.01 24.38 23.52
CA ALA A 32 -14.33 23.10 24.14
C ALA A 32 -15.39 23.22 25.26
N ARG A 33 -15.28 24.28 26.08
CA ARG A 33 -16.30 24.59 27.10
C ARG A 33 -17.66 24.90 26.45
N ARG A 34 -17.69 25.70 25.38
CA ARG A 34 -18.92 26.03 24.64
C ARG A 34 -19.56 24.82 23.98
N MET A 35 -18.77 23.83 23.53
CA MET A 35 -19.26 22.57 22.97
C MET A 35 -19.68 21.55 24.02
N GLY A 36 -19.46 21.81 25.31
CA GLY A 36 -19.84 20.92 26.41
C GLY A 36 -18.88 19.78 26.68
N MET A 37 -17.69 19.79 26.08
CA MET A 37 -16.70 18.69 26.20
C MET A 37 -16.11 18.56 27.60
N LEU A 38 -16.01 19.70 28.33
CA LEU A 38 -15.42 19.74 29.68
C LEU A 38 -16.40 19.43 30.80
N ASP A 39 -17.69 19.23 30.48
CA ASP A 39 -18.74 18.90 31.41
C ASP A 39 -19.38 17.52 31.09
N THR A 40 -18.81 16.76 30.18
CA THR A 40 -19.36 15.44 29.76
C THR A 40 -19.05 14.37 30.82
N PRO A 41 -20.09 13.73 31.43
CA PRO A 41 -19.88 12.72 32.45
C PRO A 41 -19.37 11.41 31.85
N ALA A 42 -18.42 10.77 32.52
CA ALA A 42 -17.94 9.42 32.22
C ALA A 42 -18.80 8.37 32.95
N PRO A 43 -19.19 7.24 32.33
CA PRO A 43 -20.00 6.19 32.95
C PRO A 43 -19.40 5.59 34.22
N ARG A 44 -18.08 5.54 34.29
CA ARG A 44 -17.33 5.01 35.42
C ARG A 44 -17.17 6.02 36.57
N GLY A 45 -17.70 7.25 36.41
CA GLY A 45 -17.64 8.36 37.37
C GLY A 45 -16.62 9.40 36.98
N GLY A 46 -16.87 10.66 37.34
CA GLY A 46 -16.09 11.81 36.93
C GLY A 46 -16.53 12.38 35.57
N LEU A 47 -15.62 13.04 34.90
CA LEU A 47 -15.82 13.63 33.57
C LEU A 47 -14.92 12.90 32.57
N VAL A 48 -15.28 12.92 31.28
CA VAL A 48 -14.38 12.46 30.19
C VAL A 48 -13.14 13.34 30.19
N TRP A 49 -13.33 14.67 30.20
CA TRP A 49 -12.27 15.65 30.38
C TRP A 49 -12.70 16.76 31.33
N ASP A 50 -11.77 17.30 32.10
CA ASP A 50 -11.89 18.58 32.77
C ASP A 50 -10.97 19.64 32.14
N GLU A 51 -10.99 20.89 32.67
CA GLU A 51 -10.14 21.97 32.18
C GLU A 51 -8.62 21.66 32.37
N HIS A 52 -8.29 20.93 33.43
CA HIS A 52 -6.90 20.56 33.69
C HIS A 52 -6.41 19.56 32.64
N ASP A 53 -7.20 18.53 32.31
CA ASP A 53 -6.88 17.53 31.31
C ASP A 53 -6.59 18.19 29.96
N LEU A 54 -7.50 19.02 29.45
CA LEU A 54 -7.30 19.73 28.20
C LEU A 54 -6.07 20.64 28.22
N ALA A 55 -5.80 21.31 29.36
CA ALA A 55 -4.65 22.20 29.48
C ALA A 55 -3.32 21.47 29.47
N VAL A 56 -3.22 20.28 30.08
CA VAL A 56 -1.96 19.51 30.14
C VAL A 56 -1.69 18.67 28.89
N MET A 57 -2.73 18.24 28.17
CA MET A 57 -2.61 17.60 26.85
C MET A 57 -2.09 18.55 25.78
N ASP A 58 -2.45 19.84 25.87
CA ASP A 58 -1.94 20.96 25.07
C ASP A 58 -1.99 20.73 23.55
N TYR A 59 -3.19 20.46 23.01
CA TYR A 59 -3.39 20.26 21.58
C TYR A 59 -3.10 21.53 20.75
N ALA A 60 -3.16 22.71 21.36
CA ALA A 60 -2.73 23.95 20.71
C ALA A 60 -1.21 23.94 20.42
N LEU A 61 -0.43 23.33 21.30
CA LEU A 61 1.01 23.13 21.05
C LEU A 61 1.25 22.12 19.92
N LEU A 62 0.48 21.02 19.88
CA LEU A 62 0.50 20.09 18.75
C LEU A 62 0.28 20.83 17.43
N CYS A 63 -0.84 21.55 17.32
CA CYS A 63 -1.18 22.24 16.08
C CYS A 63 -0.20 23.37 15.73
N ALA A 64 0.35 24.06 16.73
CA ALA A 64 1.37 25.07 16.50
C ALA A 64 2.69 24.50 15.94
N TYR A 65 3.07 23.29 16.35
CA TYR A 65 4.22 22.59 15.78
C TYR A 65 3.93 21.98 14.40
N THR A 66 2.74 21.41 14.22
CA THR A 66 2.38 20.71 12.98
C THR A 66 1.97 21.66 11.85
N HIS A 67 1.51 22.88 12.18
CA HIS A 67 1.08 23.92 11.24
C HIS A 67 1.79 25.26 11.51
N PRO A 68 3.13 25.33 11.37
CA PRO A 68 3.93 26.48 11.82
C PRO A 68 3.71 27.75 11.02
N ASP A 69 3.20 27.67 9.79
CA ASP A 69 3.13 28.79 8.84
C ASP A 69 1.71 29.39 8.68
N CYS A 70 0.65 28.76 9.20
CA CYS A 70 -0.72 29.28 9.05
C CYS A 70 -0.97 30.50 9.95
N ASP A 71 -1.98 31.30 9.61
CA ASP A 71 -2.40 32.41 10.42
C ASP A 71 -3.13 31.98 11.70
N GLY A 72 -3.37 32.94 12.63
CA GLY A 72 -3.94 32.62 13.92
C GLY A 72 -5.40 32.16 13.89
N LEU A 73 -6.20 32.56 12.89
CA LEU A 73 -7.59 32.10 12.76
C LEU A 73 -7.65 30.68 12.24
N THR A 74 -6.80 30.38 11.29
CA THR A 74 -6.62 29.03 10.74
C THR A 74 -6.08 28.10 11.82
N LEU A 75 -5.09 28.52 12.61
CA LEU A 75 -4.57 27.72 13.72
C LEU A 75 -5.65 27.43 14.77
N ASP A 76 -6.50 28.41 15.12
CA ASP A 76 -7.62 28.20 16.02
C ASP A 76 -8.58 27.13 15.49
N LEU A 77 -8.95 27.19 14.20
CA LEU A 77 -9.83 26.20 13.56
C LEU A 77 -9.23 24.80 13.55
N ILE A 78 -7.95 24.68 13.16
CA ILE A 78 -7.25 23.39 13.14
C ILE A 78 -7.15 22.83 14.57
N THR A 79 -6.84 23.66 15.56
CA THR A 79 -6.76 23.22 16.95
C THR A 79 -8.10 22.72 17.47
N ASP A 80 -9.21 23.39 17.14
CA ASP A 80 -10.55 22.94 17.50
C ASP A 80 -10.87 21.57 16.90
N TRP A 81 -10.44 21.29 15.64
CA TRP A 81 -10.56 19.98 15.01
C TRP A 81 -9.77 18.89 15.75
N TYR A 82 -8.53 19.19 16.19
CA TYR A 82 -7.73 18.22 16.95
C TYR A 82 -8.28 17.98 18.36
N VAL A 83 -8.80 19.03 19.03
CA VAL A 83 -9.52 18.86 20.30
C VAL A 83 -10.74 17.97 20.11
N TRP A 84 -11.50 18.15 19.01
CA TRP A 84 -12.66 17.32 18.72
C TRP A 84 -12.29 15.85 18.52
N VAL A 85 -11.27 15.55 17.72
CA VAL A 85 -10.91 14.16 17.42
C VAL A 85 -10.39 13.42 18.65
N PHE A 86 -9.57 14.05 19.47
CA PHE A 86 -9.11 13.44 20.72
C PHE A 86 -10.21 13.31 21.77
N PHE A 87 -11.16 14.26 21.80
CA PHE A 87 -12.35 14.12 22.66
C PHE A 87 -13.24 12.98 22.16
N PHE A 88 -13.45 12.84 20.86
CA PHE A 88 -14.18 11.72 20.29
C PHE A 88 -13.56 10.37 20.70
N ASP A 89 -12.26 10.22 20.58
CA ASP A 89 -11.54 8.99 20.94
C ASP A 89 -11.69 8.65 22.44
N ASP A 90 -11.40 9.61 23.33
CA ASP A 90 -11.53 9.39 24.78
C ASP A 90 -13.00 9.19 25.21
N HIS A 91 -13.96 9.86 24.55
CA HIS A 91 -15.38 9.65 24.78
C HIS A 91 -15.84 8.26 24.29
N PHE A 92 -15.39 7.82 23.13
CA PHE A 92 -15.68 6.49 22.62
C PHE A 92 -15.09 5.38 23.51
N LEU A 93 -13.86 5.58 24.01
CA LEU A 93 -13.23 4.70 24.99
C LEU A 93 -14.06 4.54 26.24
N GLU A 94 -14.47 5.65 26.88
CA GLU A 94 -15.24 5.66 28.13
C GLU A 94 -16.65 5.08 27.95
N MET A 95 -17.32 5.39 26.84
CA MET A 95 -18.71 4.98 26.63
C MET A 95 -18.83 3.53 26.14
N PHE A 96 -17.95 3.08 25.24
CA PHE A 96 -18.15 1.85 24.50
C PHE A 96 -17.00 0.84 24.61
N LYS A 97 -15.70 1.24 24.57
CA LYS A 97 -14.58 0.28 24.65
C LYS A 97 -14.53 -0.41 26.01
N TYR A 98 -14.66 0.33 27.12
CA TYR A 98 -14.67 -0.26 28.47
C TYR A 98 -15.89 -1.14 28.76
N THR A 99 -17.02 -0.89 28.13
CA THR A 99 -18.24 -1.67 28.31
C THR A 99 -18.38 -2.83 27.31
N GLY A 100 -17.61 -2.80 26.23
CA GLY A 100 -17.71 -3.76 25.13
C GLY A 100 -19.00 -3.61 24.32
N ASP A 101 -19.64 -2.43 24.34
CA ASP A 101 -20.94 -2.19 23.71
C ASP A 101 -20.81 -1.88 22.22
N LEU A 102 -20.77 -2.90 21.38
CA LEU A 102 -20.72 -2.77 19.92
C LEU A 102 -21.97 -2.08 19.33
N ALA A 103 -23.17 -2.43 19.83
CA ALA A 103 -24.40 -1.86 19.27
C ALA A 103 -24.52 -0.36 19.59
N GLY A 104 -24.24 0.04 20.82
CA GLY A 104 -24.23 1.45 21.19
C GLY A 104 -23.14 2.24 20.50
N GLY A 105 -21.95 1.63 20.26
CA GLY A 105 -20.87 2.24 19.48
C GLY A 105 -21.27 2.50 18.05
N GLN A 106 -21.94 1.55 17.39
CA GLN A 106 -22.43 1.68 16.02
C GLN A 106 -23.48 2.79 15.91
N ASP A 107 -24.50 2.78 16.79
CA ASP A 107 -25.53 3.80 16.82
C ASP A 107 -24.93 5.23 17.01
N TYR A 108 -23.89 5.33 17.84
CA TYR A 108 -23.18 6.59 18.08
C TYR A 108 -22.44 7.09 16.84
N VAL A 109 -21.71 6.22 16.15
CA VAL A 109 -20.98 6.56 14.93
C VAL A 109 -21.94 6.94 13.80
N ASP A 110 -23.01 6.16 13.59
CA ASP A 110 -24.07 6.47 12.61
C ASP A 110 -24.77 7.80 12.91
N GLY A 111 -24.91 8.14 14.21
CA GLY A 111 -25.40 9.43 14.65
C GLY A 111 -24.54 10.60 14.19
N LEU A 112 -23.21 10.46 14.33
CA LEU A 112 -22.24 11.49 13.95
C LEU A 112 -22.20 11.73 12.43
N GLU A 113 -22.36 10.69 11.60
CA GLU A 113 -22.34 10.83 10.15
C GLU A 113 -23.40 11.83 9.62
N ARG A 114 -24.52 11.97 10.30
CA ARG A 114 -25.60 12.91 9.93
C ARG A 114 -25.16 14.38 9.97
N PHE A 115 -24.03 14.69 10.59
CA PHE A 115 -23.47 16.03 10.68
C PHE A 115 -22.50 16.35 9.52
N MET A 116 -22.11 15.35 8.71
CA MET A 116 -21.22 15.49 7.57
C MET A 116 -21.99 15.69 6.25
N THR A 117 -22.80 16.75 6.18
CA THR A 117 -23.63 17.02 5.00
C THR A 117 -22.81 17.55 3.82
N ALA A 118 -22.92 16.89 2.64
CA ALA A 118 -22.25 17.31 1.41
C ALA A 118 -22.96 18.51 0.74
N ASP A 119 -24.28 18.56 0.83
CA ASP A 119 -25.14 19.41 -0.01
C ASP A 119 -25.69 20.65 0.71
N GLY A 120 -25.14 21.00 1.89
CA GLY A 120 -25.54 22.18 2.64
C GLY A 120 -26.91 22.06 3.33
N GLU A 121 -27.43 20.85 3.48
CA GLU A 121 -28.57 20.59 4.36
C GLU A 121 -28.22 20.91 5.79
N ASP A 122 -29.20 21.47 6.55
CA ASP A 122 -28.98 21.75 7.95
C ASP A 122 -28.95 20.43 8.76
N PRO A 123 -27.83 20.11 9.43
CA PRO A 123 -27.76 18.91 10.24
C PRO A 123 -28.74 18.98 11.43
N PRO A 124 -29.08 17.83 12.04
CA PRO A 124 -29.98 17.78 13.20
C PRO A 124 -29.44 18.59 14.39
N GLU A 125 -30.27 18.81 15.41
CA GLU A 125 -29.79 19.38 16.67
C GLU A 125 -28.91 18.35 17.39
N PRO A 126 -27.72 18.75 17.87
CA PRO A 126 -26.78 17.83 18.50
C PRO A 126 -27.30 17.35 19.87
N ALA A 127 -27.16 16.05 20.13
CA ALA A 127 -27.57 15.43 21.38
C ALA A 127 -26.41 15.29 22.40
N ASN A 128 -25.17 15.44 21.98
CA ASN A 128 -23.97 15.30 22.80
C ASN A 128 -22.84 16.27 22.36
N ALA A 129 -21.77 16.33 23.16
CA ALA A 129 -20.66 17.24 22.92
C ALA A 129 -19.88 16.96 21.62
N ALA A 130 -19.73 15.68 21.23
CA ALA A 130 -19.06 15.31 19.99
C ALA A 130 -19.86 15.74 18.75
N GLU A 131 -21.17 15.55 18.75
CA GLU A 131 -22.06 16.04 17.69
C GLU A 131 -22.06 17.58 17.61
N ALA A 132 -22.08 18.26 18.76
CA ALA A 132 -22.02 19.71 18.82
C ALA A 132 -20.73 20.26 18.22
N GLY A 133 -19.59 19.64 18.55
CA GLY A 133 -18.30 20.00 18.03
C GLY A 133 -18.20 19.76 16.53
N LEU A 134 -18.62 18.57 16.04
CA LEU A 134 -18.60 18.24 14.62
C LEU A 134 -19.46 19.20 13.79
N ARG A 135 -20.67 19.52 14.26
CA ARG A 135 -21.55 20.49 13.60
C ARG A 135 -20.92 21.88 13.45
N ASP A 136 -20.30 22.39 14.51
CA ASP A 136 -19.64 23.71 14.50
C ASP A 136 -18.45 23.71 13.53
N LEU A 137 -17.60 22.72 13.61
CA LEU A 137 -16.40 22.58 12.78
C LEU A 137 -16.74 22.41 11.31
N TRP A 138 -17.72 21.55 11.00
CA TRP A 138 -18.17 21.30 9.64
C TRP A 138 -18.61 22.58 8.93
N ARG A 139 -19.46 23.38 9.60
CA ARG A 139 -19.94 24.67 9.09
C ARG A 139 -18.83 25.70 8.88
N ARG A 140 -17.77 25.65 9.68
CA ARG A 140 -16.63 26.59 9.59
C ARG A 140 -15.60 26.19 8.52
N THR A 141 -15.55 24.92 8.13
CA THR A 141 -14.50 24.38 7.26
C THR A 141 -15.02 24.12 5.84
N VAL A 142 -16.03 23.27 5.71
CA VAL A 142 -16.46 22.67 4.45
C VAL A 142 -16.93 23.69 3.39
N PRO A 143 -17.66 24.77 3.72
CA PRO A 143 -18.13 25.74 2.71
C PRO A 143 -17.01 26.47 1.96
N HIS A 144 -15.79 26.46 2.48
CA HIS A 144 -14.64 27.17 1.89
C HIS A 144 -13.77 26.31 0.99
N MET A 145 -14.08 25.01 0.87
CA MET A 145 -13.27 24.02 0.18
C MET A 145 -13.99 23.51 -1.08
N SER A 146 -13.22 22.98 -2.04
CA SER A 146 -13.75 22.40 -3.28
C SER A 146 -14.59 21.14 -3.03
N ASP A 147 -15.42 20.76 -3.98
CA ASP A 147 -16.23 19.54 -3.90
C ASP A 147 -15.35 18.28 -3.88
N ASP A 148 -14.19 18.31 -4.52
CA ASP A 148 -13.23 17.20 -4.49
C ASP A 148 -12.64 17.03 -3.08
N TRP A 149 -12.17 18.10 -2.47
CA TRP A 149 -11.67 18.09 -1.10
C TRP A 149 -12.76 17.62 -0.13
N ARG A 150 -14.01 18.11 -0.28
CA ARG A 150 -15.14 17.71 0.57
C ARG A 150 -15.36 16.21 0.56
N ARG A 151 -15.38 15.58 -0.63
CA ARG A 151 -15.52 14.13 -0.75
C ARG A 151 -14.39 13.37 -0.04
N ARG A 152 -13.15 13.82 -0.21
CA ARG A 152 -11.98 13.21 0.47
C ARG A 152 -12.05 13.39 1.98
N PHE A 153 -12.48 14.54 2.45
CA PHE A 153 -12.61 14.84 3.88
C PHE A 153 -13.77 14.07 4.53
N ILE A 154 -14.91 13.94 3.85
CA ILE A 154 -16.02 13.08 4.30
C ILE A 154 -15.52 11.67 4.48
N LEU A 155 -14.86 11.09 3.47
CA LEU A 155 -14.34 9.72 3.52
C LEU A 155 -13.32 9.51 4.65
N SER A 156 -12.38 10.42 4.83
CA SER A 156 -11.37 10.31 5.89
C SER A 156 -11.95 10.48 7.28
N THR A 157 -12.96 11.37 7.45
CA THR A 157 -13.67 11.53 8.72
C THR A 157 -14.55 10.32 9.03
N HIS A 158 -15.26 9.80 8.02
CA HIS A 158 -16.01 8.55 8.14
C HIS A 158 -15.12 7.39 8.61
N ASN A 159 -14.00 7.17 7.92
CA ASN A 159 -13.07 6.09 8.28
C ASN A 159 -12.56 6.23 9.72
N LEU A 160 -12.16 7.44 10.13
CA LEU A 160 -11.73 7.74 11.50
C LEU A 160 -12.76 7.29 12.55
N MET A 161 -14.04 7.54 12.31
CA MET A 161 -15.11 7.19 13.25
C MET A 161 -15.49 5.71 13.18
N VAL A 162 -15.77 5.21 11.98
CA VAL A 162 -16.29 3.84 11.77
C VAL A 162 -15.25 2.78 12.12
N GLU A 163 -13.99 3.02 11.84
CA GLU A 163 -12.95 2.03 12.14
C GLU A 163 -12.60 1.92 13.64
N SER A 164 -13.08 2.83 14.49
CA SER A 164 -13.09 2.62 15.96
C SER A 164 -13.89 1.37 16.36
N MET A 165 -14.87 0.96 15.52
CA MET A 165 -15.60 -0.30 15.69
C MET A 165 -14.72 -1.54 15.45
N TRP A 166 -13.73 -1.46 14.55
CA TRP A 166 -12.75 -2.54 14.36
C TRP A 166 -11.88 -2.74 15.61
N GLU A 167 -11.44 -1.66 16.24
CA GLU A 167 -10.70 -1.74 17.51
C GLU A 167 -11.56 -2.36 18.61
N LEU A 168 -12.79 -1.91 18.77
CA LEU A 168 -13.72 -2.42 19.76
C LEU A 168 -14.02 -3.92 19.55
N ASP A 169 -14.20 -4.38 18.32
CA ASP A 169 -14.38 -5.81 18.01
C ASP A 169 -13.16 -6.64 18.37
N ASN A 170 -11.95 -6.15 18.03
CA ASN A 170 -10.69 -6.80 18.39
C ASN A 170 -10.51 -6.88 19.91
N ILE A 171 -10.86 -5.83 20.67
CA ILE A 171 -10.84 -5.85 22.14
C ILE A 171 -11.82 -6.92 22.67
N ASN A 172 -13.05 -6.92 22.19
CA ASN A 172 -14.08 -7.88 22.62
C ASN A 172 -13.70 -9.33 22.35
N ARG A 173 -13.00 -9.58 21.24
CA ARG A 173 -12.51 -10.92 20.86
C ARG A 173 -11.13 -11.24 21.42
N ASN A 174 -10.51 -10.32 22.13
CA ASN A 174 -9.10 -10.43 22.58
C ASN A 174 -8.15 -10.81 21.42
N ARG A 175 -8.35 -10.21 20.25
CA ARG A 175 -7.60 -10.48 19.02
C ARG A 175 -6.57 -9.38 18.78
N VAL A 176 -5.33 -9.78 18.52
CA VAL A 176 -4.29 -8.89 17.99
C VAL A 176 -4.19 -9.11 16.48
N ALA A 177 -4.26 -8.04 15.71
CA ALA A 177 -4.15 -8.09 14.26
C ALA A 177 -2.75 -8.54 13.81
N ASN A 178 -2.62 -9.09 12.60
CA ASN A 178 -1.30 -9.32 12.01
C ASN A 178 -0.68 -7.99 11.53
N PRO A 179 0.65 -7.93 11.29
CA PRO A 179 1.33 -6.68 10.95
C PRO A 179 0.77 -5.95 9.72
N ILE A 180 0.32 -6.69 8.70
CA ILE A 180 -0.19 -6.11 7.46
C ILE A 180 -1.58 -5.52 7.68
N GLU A 181 -2.47 -6.28 8.29
CA GLU A 181 -3.80 -5.81 8.69
C GLU A 181 -3.70 -4.57 9.56
N TYR A 182 -2.80 -4.62 10.56
CA TYR A 182 -2.62 -3.53 11.50
C TYR A 182 -2.25 -2.21 10.80
N ILE A 183 -1.24 -2.20 9.94
CA ILE A 183 -0.82 -1.00 9.22
C ILE A 183 -1.97 -0.43 8.39
N GLN A 184 -2.71 -1.28 7.68
CA GLN A 184 -3.83 -0.85 6.83
C GLN A 184 -4.98 -0.26 7.62
N MET A 185 -5.34 -0.88 8.73
CA MET A 185 -6.43 -0.42 9.59
C MET A 185 -6.03 0.80 10.40
N ARG A 186 -4.78 0.86 10.88
CA ARG A 186 -4.26 1.99 11.66
C ARG A 186 -4.27 3.30 10.87
N ARG A 187 -4.04 3.25 9.56
CA ARG A 187 -4.19 4.42 8.68
C ARG A 187 -5.61 4.98 8.70
N ARG A 188 -6.61 4.13 8.81
CA ARG A 188 -8.01 4.53 8.80
C ARG A 188 -8.43 5.06 10.17
N VAL A 189 -8.30 4.24 11.22
CA VAL A 189 -8.75 4.57 12.57
C VAL A 189 -7.98 5.72 13.21
N GLY A 190 -6.69 5.83 12.96
CA GLY A 190 -5.83 6.82 13.61
C GLY A 190 -5.96 8.25 13.09
N GLY A 191 -6.75 8.51 12.04
CA GLY A 191 -7.07 9.86 11.59
C GLY A 191 -5.94 10.63 10.87
N ALA A 192 -4.82 10.01 10.51
CA ALA A 192 -3.77 10.75 9.80
C ALA A 192 -4.13 11.15 8.36
N PRO A 193 -4.87 10.37 7.54
CA PRO A 193 -5.41 10.86 6.27
C PRO A 193 -6.35 12.06 6.44
N TRP A 194 -7.15 12.07 7.51
CA TRP A 194 -7.95 13.22 7.91
C TRP A 194 -7.07 14.43 8.25
N SER A 195 -5.99 14.24 9.01
CA SER A 195 -4.98 15.26 9.28
C SER A 195 -4.34 15.81 8.00
N ALA A 196 -4.07 14.96 7.00
CA ALA A 196 -3.54 15.38 5.70
C ALA A 196 -4.52 16.31 4.96
N ASN A 197 -5.83 16.08 5.03
CA ASN A 197 -6.81 17.02 4.48
C ASN A 197 -6.81 18.37 5.22
N LEU A 198 -6.58 18.39 6.54
CA LEU A 198 -6.43 19.64 7.29
C LEU A 198 -5.14 20.39 6.97
N VAL A 199 -4.08 19.69 6.54
CA VAL A 199 -2.86 20.33 6.01
C VAL A 199 -3.18 21.16 4.77
N GLU A 200 -4.07 20.70 3.88
CA GLU A 200 -4.52 21.48 2.72
C GLU A 200 -5.21 22.79 3.15
N VAL A 201 -6.06 22.71 4.20
CA VAL A 201 -6.71 23.89 4.78
C VAL A 201 -5.67 24.85 5.39
N ALA A 202 -4.73 24.32 6.18
CA ALA A 202 -3.71 25.13 6.84
C ALA A 202 -2.74 25.78 5.86
N ALA A 203 -2.41 25.11 4.77
CA ALA A 203 -1.55 25.60 3.70
C ALA A 203 -2.28 26.58 2.75
N GLY A 204 -3.62 26.63 2.79
CA GLY A 204 -4.42 27.35 1.80
C GLY A 204 -4.21 26.84 0.37
N ALA A 205 -3.95 25.54 0.23
CA ALA A 205 -3.53 24.92 -1.03
C ALA A 205 -4.08 23.50 -1.14
N GLU A 206 -5.13 23.33 -1.92
CA GLU A 206 -5.73 22.02 -2.19
C GLU A 206 -4.89 21.24 -3.20
N VAL A 207 -4.80 19.92 -3.01
CA VAL A 207 -4.24 19.00 -4.00
C VAL A 207 -5.15 19.02 -5.24
N PRO A 208 -4.61 19.25 -6.45
CA PRO A 208 -5.40 19.25 -7.66
C PRO A 208 -6.15 17.91 -7.88
N PRO A 209 -7.45 17.94 -8.24
CA PRO A 209 -8.26 16.72 -8.40
C PRO A 209 -7.64 15.68 -9.35
N GLU A 210 -6.97 16.15 -10.42
CA GLU A 210 -6.31 15.29 -11.40
C GLU A 210 -5.08 14.54 -10.85
N LEU A 211 -4.59 14.93 -9.66
CA LEU A 211 -3.49 14.26 -8.97
C LEU A 211 -3.93 13.53 -7.69
N ALA A 212 -5.05 13.89 -7.10
CA ALA A 212 -5.49 13.39 -5.79
C ALA A 212 -5.55 11.84 -5.73
N GLY A 213 -5.97 11.19 -6.83
CA GLY A 213 -5.99 9.73 -6.97
C GLY A 213 -4.72 9.11 -7.56
N SER A 214 -3.67 9.89 -7.81
CA SER A 214 -2.42 9.34 -8.36
C SER A 214 -1.60 8.61 -7.29
N ARG A 215 -0.85 7.58 -7.72
CA ARG A 215 0.00 6.81 -6.80
C ARG A 215 0.94 7.70 -5.97
N PRO A 216 1.71 8.66 -6.53
CA PRO A 216 2.60 9.48 -5.73
C PRO A 216 1.88 10.27 -4.62
N VAL A 217 0.70 10.83 -4.88
CA VAL A 217 -0.07 11.55 -3.86
C VAL A 217 -0.61 10.57 -2.79
N SER A 218 -1.13 9.42 -3.20
CA SER A 218 -1.55 8.39 -2.24
C SER A 218 -0.39 7.93 -1.35
N VAL A 219 0.79 7.67 -1.93
CA VAL A 219 1.99 7.27 -1.17
C VAL A 219 2.46 8.37 -0.21
N LEU A 220 2.36 9.65 -0.59
CA LEU A 220 2.64 10.75 0.36
C LEU A 220 1.72 10.70 1.58
N VAL A 221 0.42 10.49 1.37
CA VAL A 221 -0.56 10.42 2.46
C VAL A 221 -0.36 9.15 3.29
N ASP A 222 -0.15 7.99 2.67
CA ASP A 222 0.02 6.72 3.35
C ASP A 222 1.31 6.67 4.18
N THR A 223 2.43 7.15 3.61
CA THR A 223 3.71 7.20 4.34
C THR A 223 3.68 8.23 5.47
N PHE A 224 2.99 9.34 5.27
CA PHE A 224 2.71 10.29 6.33
C PHE A 224 1.87 9.65 7.45
N ALA A 225 0.78 8.96 7.10
CA ALA A 225 -0.09 8.29 8.04
C ALA A 225 0.68 7.25 8.88
N ASP A 226 1.45 6.39 8.22
CA ASP A 226 2.28 5.39 8.89
C ASP A 226 3.30 6.04 9.83
N ALA A 227 3.98 7.11 9.39
CA ALA A 227 4.95 7.80 10.22
C ALA A 227 4.33 8.44 11.47
N VAL A 228 3.10 8.98 11.34
CA VAL A 228 2.34 9.54 12.47
C VAL A 228 1.97 8.44 13.46
N HIS A 229 1.37 7.35 12.96
CA HIS A 229 0.83 6.30 13.82
C HIS A 229 1.90 5.44 14.46
N LEU A 230 2.93 5.00 13.73
CA LEU A 230 4.02 4.23 14.29
C LEU A 230 4.77 5.02 15.38
N ARG A 231 4.90 6.33 15.19
CA ARG A 231 5.47 7.20 16.23
C ARG A 231 4.54 7.30 17.43
N ASN A 232 3.25 7.49 17.22
CA ASN A 232 2.25 7.52 18.28
C ASN A 232 2.33 6.23 19.10
N ASP A 233 2.32 5.07 18.46
CA ASP A 233 2.34 3.76 19.10
C ASP A 233 3.59 3.53 19.99
N LEU A 234 4.75 4.08 19.60
CA LEU A 234 5.95 4.04 20.43
C LEU A 234 5.81 4.88 21.71
N PHE A 235 5.12 6.03 21.63
CA PHE A 235 4.92 6.88 22.80
C PHE A 235 3.73 6.46 23.65
N SER A 236 2.67 5.91 23.04
CA SER A 236 1.41 5.58 23.69
C SER A 236 1.36 4.17 24.31
N TYR A 237 2.29 3.28 23.98
CA TYR A 237 2.27 1.86 24.38
C TYR A 237 1.96 1.64 25.87
N GLN A 238 2.61 2.40 26.76
CA GLN A 238 2.39 2.25 28.21
C GLN A 238 0.94 2.55 28.58
N ARG A 239 0.38 3.64 28.05
CA ARG A 239 -1.01 4.06 28.30
C ARG A 239 -1.99 3.07 27.66
N GLU A 240 -1.90 2.87 26.36
CA GLU A 240 -2.88 2.08 25.58
C GLU A 240 -2.86 0.59 26.00
N VAL A 241 -1.70 -0.04 25.96
CA VAL A 241 -1.61 -1.50 26.18
C VAL A 241 -1.61 -1.87 27.68
N ARG A 242 -0.92 -1.11 28.54
CA ARG A 242 -0.72 -1.48 29.94
C ARG A 242 -1.80 -0.93 30.88
N GLU A 243 -2.36 0.24 30.59
CA GLU A 243 -3.31 0.92 31.45
C GLU A 243 -4.75 0.82 30.92
N GLU A 244 -4.96 1.00 29.62
CA GLU A 244 -6.27 0.97 28.97
C GLU A 244 -6.65 -0.44 28.47
N GLY A 245 -5.68 -1.33 28.24
CA GLY A 245 -5.90 -2.71 27.79
C GLY A 245 -6.24 -2.82 26.32
N GLU A 246 -5.82 -1.85 25.51
CA GLU A 246 -6.02 -1.86 24.06
C GLU A 246 -5.11 -2.89 23.37
N ASN A 247 -5.60 -3.43 22.25
CA ASN A 247 -4.88 -4.41 21.44
C ASN A 247 -4.30 -3.82 20.15
N SER A 248 -4.58 -2.54 19.88
CA SER A 248 -4.25 -1.84 18.63
C SER A 248 -3.01 -0.95 18.80
N ASN A 249 -1.82 -1.57 18.87
CA ASN A 249 -0.54 -0.87 18.97
C ASN A 249 0.55 -1.65 18.23
N ALA A 250 1.33 -0.99 17.37
CA ALA A 250 2.35 -1.65 16.53
C ALA A 250 3.40 -2.41 17.32
N VAL A 251 3.79 -1.91 18.50
CA VAL A 251 4.77 -2.60 19.35
C VAL A 251 4.20 -3.94 19.82
N LEU A 252 2.95 -3.98 20.29
CA LEU A 252 2.27 -5.21 20.68
C LEU A 252 2.11 -6.18 19.50
N VAL A 253 1.74 -5.67 18.34
CA VAL A 253 1.55 -6.48 17.11
C VAL A 253 2.86 -7.16 16.72
N LEU A 254 3.98 -6.43 16.67
CA LEU A 254 5.27 -6.99 16.30
C LEU A 254 5.86 -7.88 17.41
N GLU A 255 5.66 -7.54 18.69
CA GLU A 255 6.01 -8.40 19.83
C GLU A 255 5.36 -9.79 19.68
N ARG A 256 4.07 -9.82 19.34
CA ARG A 256 3.32 -11.07 19.17
C ARG A 256 3.69 -11.82 17.89
N PHE A 257 3.87 -11.11 16.79
CA PHE A 257 4.18 -11.74 15.50
C PHE A 257 5.58 -12.37 15.49
N PHE A 258 6.58 -11.67 16.03
CA PHE A 258 7.97 -12.14 16.05
C PHE A 258 8.36 -12.94 17.31
N ASP A 259 7.46 -13.09 18.28
CA ASP A 259 7.75 -13.72 19.58
C ASP A 259 9.04 -13.15 20.21
N CYS A 260 9.17 -11.82 20.21
CA CYS A 260 10.36 -11.11 20.64
C CYS A 260 10.06 -10.25 21.89
N SER A 261 11.10 -9.64 22.48
CA SER A 261 10.92 -8.74 23.61
C SER A 261 10.24 -7.42 23.17
N THR A 262 9.56 -6.75 24.11
CA THR A 262 8.94 -5.44 23.84
C THR A 262 9.95 -4.39 23.36
N GLN A 263 11.23 -4.47 23.83
CA GLN A 263 12.30 -3.57 23.36
C GLN A 263 12.65 -3.84 21.88
N GLU A 264 12.83 -5.10 21.51
CA GLU A 264 13.10 -5.48 20.11
C GLU A 264 11.93 -5.08 19.19
N ALA A 265 10.70 -5.31 19.63
CA ALA A 265 9.52 -4.88 18.91
C ALA A 265 9.48 -3.35 18.71
N ALA A 266 9.81 -2.57 19.74
CA ALA A 266 9.87 -1.11 19.64
C ALA A 266 10.97 -0.63 18.68
N GLU A 267 12.11 -1.31 18.63
CA GLU A 267 13.17 -1.03 17.66
C GLU A 267 12.72 -1.35 16.23
N LEU A 268 12.02 -2.47 16.02
CA LEU A 268 11.43 -2.83 14.71
C LEU A 268 10.37 -1.82 14.25
N VAL A 269 9.51 -1.35 15.15
CA VAL A 269 8.54 -0.27 14.84
C VAL A 269 9.26 1.01 14.42
N ASN A 270 10.33 1.39 15.11
CA ASN A 270 11.13 2.57 14.74
C ASN A 270 11.88 2.40 13.41
N ASP A 271 12.33 1.19 13.12
CA ASP A 271 12.92 0.85 11.82
C ASP A 271 11.89 0.97 10.69
N LEU A 272 10.66 0.52 10.93
CA LEU A 272 9.57 0.66 9.97
C LEU A 272 9.18 2.13 9.79
N LEU A 273 9.04 2.89 10.87
CA LEU A 273 8.86 4.34 10.85
C LEU A 273 9.93 5.04 10.01
N THR A 274 11.19 4.72 10.22
CA THR A 274 12.31 5.27 9.46
C THR A 274 12.19 4.96 7.96
N SER A 275 11.82 3.73 7.63
CA SER A 275 11.62 3.30 6.24
C SER A 275 10.49 4.08 5.56
N ARG A 276 9.37 4.26 6.26
CA ARG A 276 8.23 5.03 5.74
C ARG A 276 8.57 6.52 5.54
N MET A 277 9.36 7.12 6.43
CA MET A 277 9.83 8.49 6.26
C MET A 277 10.76 8.63 5.05
N LEU A 278 11.65 7.66 4.80
CA LEU A 278 12.49 7.65 3.60
C LEU A 278 11.68 7.50 2.31
N GLN A 279 10.63 6.65 2.33
CA GLN A 279 9.72 6.51 1.20
C GLN A 279 8.96 7.81 0.94
N PHE A 280 8.50 8.49 2.00
CA PHE A 280 7.88 9.82 1.88
C PHE A 280 8.82 10.81 1.17
N GLU A 281 10.10 10.88 1.58
CA GLU A 281 11.09 11.77 0.99
C GLU A 281 11.32 11.47 -0.49
N ASP A 282 11.49 10.20 -0.86
CA ASP A 282 11.68 9.80 -2.24
C ASP A 282 10.47 10.18 -3.10
N THR A 283 9.26 9.95 -2.59
CA THR A 283 8.03 10.31 -3.30
C THR A 283 7.88 11.83 -3.43
N ALA A 284 8.15 12.59 -2.36
CA ALA A 284 8.04 14.05 -2.36
C ALA A 284 9.07 14.72 -3.26
N LEU A 285 10.29 14.19 -3.33
CA LEU A 285 11.43 14.84 -4.01
C LEU A 285 11.65 14.32 -5.44
N VAL A 286 11.19 13.12 -5.78
CA VAL A 286 11.45 12.47 -7.07
C VAL A 286 10.16 12.19 -7.83
N GLU A 287 9.26 11.37 -7.26
CA GLU A 287 8.09 10.89 -7.98
C GLU A 287 7.05 12.00 -8.22
N THR A 288 6.74 12.80 -7.20
CA THR A 288 5.74 13.88 -7.30
C THR A 288 6.14 14.98 -8.27
N PRO A 289 7.40 15.52 -8.27
CA PRO A 289 7.86 16.45 -9.28
C PRO A 289 7.84 15.90 -10.70
N ALA A 290 8.21 14.63 -10.88
CA ALA A 290 8.15 13.96 -12.18
C ALA A 290 6.72 13.90 -12.71
N LEU A 291 5.76 13.47 -11.88
CA LEU A 291 4.35 13.42 -12.21
C LEU A 291 3.77 14.80 -12.59
N MET A 292 4.12 15.85 -11.82
CA MET A 292 3.66 17.21 -12.10
C MET A 292 4.19 17.73 -13.47
N ALA A 293 5.43 17.40 -13.80
CA ALA A 293 6.04 17.75 -15.08
C ALA A 293 5.37 17.00 -16.23
N GLU A 294 5.14 15.72 -16.06
CA GLU A 294 4.46 14.85 -17.04
C GLU A 294 3.04 15.30 -17.35
N ARG A 295 2.28 15.66 -16.33
CA ARG A 295 0.91 16.18 -16.48
C ARG A 295 0.87 17.64 -16.95
N GLY A 296 2.02 18.29 -17.12
CA GLY A 296 2.10 19.68 -17.57
C GLY A 296 1.39 20.66 -16.65
N LEU A 297 1.41 20.43 -15.34
CA LEU A 297 0.70 21.29 -14.38
C LEU A 297 1.21 22.72 -14.43
N PRO A 298 0.30 23.73 -14.37
CA PRO A 298 0.70 25.12 -14.28
C PRO A 298 1.40 25.43 -12.94
N PRO A 299 2.31 26.42 -12.91
CA PRO A 299 3.15 26.71 -11.73
C PRO A 299 2.38 26.89 -10.40
N GLY A 300 1.17 27.48 -10.47
CA GLY A 300 0.34 27.65 -9.26
C GLY A 300 -0.12 26.33 -8.66
N ARG A 301 -0.49 25.34 -9.49
CA ARG A 301 -0.86 24.00 -9.02
C ARG A 301 0.35 23.19 -8.54
N GLN A 302 1.50 23.34 -9.20
CA GLN A 302 2.76 22.76 -8.70
C GLN A 302 3.11 23.29 -7.31
N ALA A 303 2.94 24.60 -7.10
CA ALA A 303 3.18 25.23 -5.80
C ALA A 303 2.22 24.73 -4.72
N ALA A 304 0.94 24.46 -5.05
CA ALA A 304 -0.02 23.89 -4.12
C ALA A 304 0.39 22.47 -3.67
N VAL A 305 0.77 21.60 -4.60
CA VAL A 305 1.27 20.26 -4.27
C VAL A 305 2.54 20.31 -3.41
N ALA A 306 3.46 21.21 -3.73
CA ALA A 306 4.70 21.41 -2.95
C ALA A 306 4.38 21.93 -1.53
N ALA A 307 3.41 22.84 -1.38
CA ALA A 307 2.96 23.34 -0.09
C ALA A 307 2.30 22.23 0.75
N PHE A 308 1.50 21.38 0.12
CA PHE A 308 0.91 20.19 0.76
C PHE A 308 1.99 19.24 1.26
N ALA A 309 2.94 18.82 0.41
CA ALA A 309 4.03 17.93 0.79
C ALA A 309 4.87 18.51 1.93
N LYS A 310 5.17 19.84 1.88
CA LYS A 310 5.85 20.54 2.96
C LYS A 310 5.05 20.53 4.27
N GLY A 311 3.74 20.74 4.20
CA GLY A 311 2.87 20.70 5.36
C GLY A 311 2.86 19.32 6.04
N LEU A 312 2.84 18.23 5.27
CA LEU A 312 3.00 16.87 5.78
C LEU A 312 4.38 16.66 6.46
N GLN A 313 5.45 17.23 5.90
CA GLN A 313 6.78 17.23 6.51
C GLN A 313 6.83 17.98 7.85
N ASP A 314 6.27 19.21 7.88
CA ASP A 314 6.19 20.02 9.11
C ASP A 314 5.39 19.26 10.18
N TRP A 315 4.33 18.58 9.78
CA TRP A 315 3.53 17.77 10.68
C TRP A 315 4.32 16.62 11.31
N GLN A 316 5.10 15.86 10.52
CA GLN A 316 5.91 14.75 11.03
C GLN A 316 6.95 15.22 12.06
N ALA A 317 7.63 16.33 11.78
CA ALA A 317 8.61 16.91 12.70
C ALA A 317 7.95 17.51 13.94
N GLY A 318 6.85 18.25 13.76
CA GLY A 318 6.11 18.89 14.83
C GLY A 318 5.40 17.89 15.74
N GLY A 319 4.82 16.84 15.18
CA GLY A 319 4.18 15.76 15.93
C GLY A 319 5.17 15.05 16.85
N HIS A 320 6.41 14.81 16.39
CA HIS A 320 7.46 14.25 17.24
C HIS A 320 7.77 15.12 18.46
N GLU A 321 7.92 16.45 18.26
CA GLU A 321 8.19 17.39 19.35
C GLU A 321 7.05 17.42 20.38
N TRP A 322 5.79 17.33 19.92
CA TRP A 322 4.66 17.29 20.82
C TRP A 322 4.60 15.99 21.61
N HIS A 323 4.76 14.82 20.96
CA HIS A 323 4.81 13.52 21.65
C HIS A 323 5.89 13.48 22.73
N ALA A 324 7.05 14.05 22.46
CA ALA A 324 8.14 14.11 23.42
C ALA A 324 7.87 15.03 24.63
N ARG A 325 6.88 15.94 24.54
CA ARG A 325 6.58 16.95 25.57
C ARG A 325 5.20 16.79 26.21
N SER A 326 4.26 16.14 25.50
CA SER A 326 2.89 16.01 25.99
C SER A 326 2.81 15.11 27.22
N SER A 327 2.01 15.53 28.22
CA SER A 327 1.69 14.71 29.37
C SER A 327 0.78 13.52 29.04
N ARG A 328 0.08 13.56 27.88
CA ARG A 328 -0.79 12.47 27.43
C ARG A 328 -0.07 11.12 27.32
N TYR A 329 1.22 11.14 26.96
CA TYR A 329 2.02 9.93 26.70
C TYR A 329 3.28 9.84 27.58
N MET A 330 3.42 10.69 28.60
CA MET A 330 4.59 10.65 29.47
C MET A 330 4.65 9.36 30.26
N ASN A 331 5.55 8.50 29.84
CA ASN A 331 6.08 7.40 30.62
C ASN A 331 7.10 7.97 31.64
N ASP A 332 7.28 7.34 32.80
CA ASP A 332 8.18 7.79 33.87
C ASP A 332 9.61 8.11 33.42
N GLY A 333 10.09 7.49 32.33
CA GLY A 333 11.41 7.73 31.73
C GLY A 333 11.48 8.90 30.73
N ALA A 334 10.38 9.31 30.11
CA ALA A 334 10.34 10.40 29.12
C ALA A 334 10.54 11.77 29.81
N ALA A 335 10.01 11.96 31.02
CA ALA A 335 10.20 13.17 31.82
C ALA A 335 11.66 13.43 32.21
N ALA A 336 12.48 12.38 32.36
CA ALA A 336 13.90 12.52 32.72
C ALA A 336 14.75 12.98 31.53
N ARG A 337 14.33 12.75 30.27
CA ARG A 337 15.06 13.18 29.07
C ARG A 337 14.69 14.59 28.59
N SER A 338 13.49 15.07 28.88
CA SER A 338 13.07 16.45 28.55
C SER A 338 13.75 17.54 29.38
N GLY A 339 14.44 17.17 30.47
CA GLY A 339 15.26 18.07 31.30
C GLY A 339 16.57 18.54 30.65
N GLY A 340 16.91 18.06 29.49
CA GLY A 340 18.13 18.40 28.72
C GLY A 340 17.92 19.44 27.63
N LEU A 341 17.06 20.43 27.82
CA LEU A 341 16.86 21.57 26.90
C LEU A 341 17.96 22.64 26.91
N GLY A 342 19.21 22.22 27.17
CA GLY A 342 20.33 22.97 26.67
C GLY A 342 20.62 22.45 25.27
N GLY A 343 19.96 22.94 24.24
CA GLY A 343 20.45 22.81 22.87
C GLY A 343 21.93 23.21 22.83
N PRO A 344 22.73 22.71 21.87
CA PRO A 344 24.16 22.99 21.83
C PRO A 344 24.38 24.49 21.81
N THR A 345 24.92 25.02 22.90
CA THR A 345 25.18 26.45 23.11
C THR A 345 26.46 26.94 22.41
N GLY A 346 27.05 26.11 21.53
CA GLY A 346 28.29 26.41 20.84
C GLY A 346 28.27 26.09 19.34
N LEU A 347 28.97 26.89 18.56
CA LEU A 347 29.20 26.69 17.12
C LEU A 347 30.33 25.65 16.86
N GLY A 348 30.34 24.55 17.59
CA GLY A 348 31.37 23.52 17.48
C GLY A 348 30.90 22.16 17.01
N THR A 349 31.85 21.21 16.88
CA THR A 349 31.61 19.82 16.49
C THR A 349 30.65 19.07 17.42
N SER A 350 30.45 19.53 18.67
CA SER A 350 29.47 19.02 19.62
C SER A 350 28.03 19.32 19.22
N ALA A 351 27.79 20.38 18.43
CA ALA A 351 26.46 20.69 17.88
C ALA A 351 26.08 19.76 16.70
N ALA A 352 27.10 19.30 15.95
CA ALA A 352 26.90 18.42 14.81
C ALA A 352 26.57 16.96 15.25
N ARG A 353 26.99 16.51 16.45
CA ARG A 353 26.75 15.15 16.93
C ARG A 353 25.27 14.81 17.15
N PRO A 354 24.45 15.63 17.82
CA PRO A 354 23.02 15.36 17.93
C PRO A 354 22.31 15.35 16.56
N ALA A 355 22.69 16.27 15.65
CA ALA A 355 22.13 16.32 14.30
C ALA A 355 22.52 15.10 13.46
N LEU A 356 23.72 14.56 13.63
CA LEU A 356 24.18 13.35 12.94
C LEU A 356 23.47 12.11 13.52
N SER A 357 23.26 12.01 14.83
CA SER A 357 22.55 10.87 15.43
C SER A 357 21.10 10.76 14.97
N SER A 358 20.43 11.89 14.70
CA SER A 358 19.06 11.87 14.23
C SER A 358 18.90 11.49 12.75
N VAL A 359 19.94 11.61 11.93
CA VAL A 359 19.90 11.24 10.50
C VAL A 359 20.62 9.92 10.18
N GLU A 360 21.46 9.43 11.09
CA GLU A 360 22.24 8.21 10.89
C GLU A 360 21.38 6.98 10.60
N PRO A 361 20.26 6.71 11.31
CA PRO A 361 19.39 5.57 11.02
C PRO A 361 18.87 5.59 9.58
N GLY A 362 18.42 6.75 9.10
CA GLY A 362 17.95 6.92 7.72
C GLY A 362 19.06 6.69 6.69
N LEU A 363 20.25 7.23 6.90
CA LEU A 363 21.39 7.06 5.99
C LEU A 363 21.81 5.57 5.91
N ARG A 364 21.84 4.87 7.04
CA ARG A 364 22.17 3.44 7.10
C ARG A 364 21.15 2.62 6.30
N ARG A 365 19.86 2.85 6.51
CA ARG A 365 18.79 2.15 5.81
C ARG A 365 18.79 2.45 4.31
N ARG A 366 18.92 3.70 3.91
CA ARG A 366 19.01 4.09 2.50
C ARG A 366 20.21 3.46 1.80
N SER A 367 21.37 3.41 2.45
CA SER A 367 22.55 2.73 1.93
C SER A 367 22.28 1.23 1.71
N ARG A 368 21.58 0.57 2.62
CA ARG A 368 21.23 -0.85 2.50
C ARG A 368 20.27 -1.11 1.35
N GLN A 369 19.25 -0.27 1.16
CA GLN A 369 18.28 -0.42 0.06
C GLN A 369 18.94 -0.43 -1.33
N HIS A 370 20.09 0.23 -1.52
CA HIS A 370 20.82 0.31 -2.79
C HIS A 370 22.05 -0.59 -2.88
N ALA A 371 22.28 -1.45 -1.88
CA ALA A 371 23.48 -2.28 -1.78
C ALA A 371 23.34 -3.69 -2.38
N GLN A 372 22.19 -4.02 -3.01
CA GLN A 372 21.93 -5.34 -3.55
C GLN A 372 22.99 -5.71 -4.64
N PRO A 373 23.68 -6.83 -4.51
CA PRO A 373 24.55 -7.33 -5.56
C PRO A 373 23.77 -7.59 -6.86
N LEU A 374 24.36 -7.30 -8.01
CA LEU A 374 23.75 -7.61 -9.30
C LEU A 374 23.86 -9.11 -9.58
N LEU A 375 22.73 -9.76 -9.86
CA LEU A 375 22.63 -11.18 -10.21
C LEU A 375 23.41 -12.10 -9.24
N PRO A 376 23.13 -12.07 -7.94
CA PRO A 376 23.78 -12.96 -6.99
C PRO A 376 23.35 -14.41 -7.24
N GLN A 377 24.25 -15.37 -7.04
CA GLN A 377 23.90 -16.79 -7.10
C GLN A 377 23.24 -17.20 -5.78
N VAL A 378 21.92 -17.40 -5.80
CA VAL A 378 21.15 -17.69 -4.59
C VAL A 378 20.70 -19.15 -4.50
N GLY A 379 20.51 -19.84 -5.65
CA GLY A 379 20.01 -21.22 -5.70
C GLY A 379 18.51 -21.32 -5.39
N GLU A 380 17.99 -22.54 -5.46
CA GLU A 380 16.60 -22.82 -5.08
C GLU A 380 16.36 -22.51 -3.60
N LEU A 381 15.20 -21.95 -3.30
CA LEU A 381 14.73 -21.72 -1.94
C LEU A 381 13.90 -22.94 -1.50
N GLU A 382 14.37 -23.67 -0.48
CA GLU A 382 13.60 -24.75 0.10
C GLU A 382 12.46 -24.17 0.94
N CYS A 383 11.22 -24.45 0.55
CA CYS A 383 10.04 -24.00 1.30
C CYS A 383 9.39 -25.19 2.01
N GLU A 384 9.06 -25.01 3.27
CA GLU A 384 8.17 -25.93 4.00
C GLU A 384 6.77 -25.94 3.38
N PRO A 385 5.94 -26.97 3.62
CA PRO A 385 4.58 -26.99 3.14
C PRO A 385 3.80 -25.78 3.65
N MET A 386 3.29 -24.98 2.69
CA MET A 386 2.44 -23.82 3.02
C MET A 386 1.12 -24.27 3.66
N TYR A 387 0.69 -23.53 4.68
CA TYR A 387 -0.64 -23.75 5.27
C TYR A 387 -1.74 -23.43 4.25
N MET A 388 -2.54 -24.44 3.91
CA MET A 388 -3.69 -24.35 2.99
C MET A 388 -4.83 -25.22 3.51
N PRO A 389 -5.84 -24.63 4.16
CA PRO A 389 -6.96 -25.38 4.74
C PRO A 389 -8.02 -25.79 3.72
N PHE A 390 -7.97 -25.27 2.48
CA PHE A 390 -8.99 -25.45 1.47
C PHE A 390 -8.66 -26.57 0.50
N ALA A 391 -9.70 -27.29 0.07
CA ALA A 391 -9.56 -28.36 -0.90
C ALA A 391 -9.22 -27.82 -2.30
N LEU A 392 -8.37 -28.54 -3.01
CA LEU A 392 -8.11 -28.29 -4.42
C LEU A 392 -9.29 -28.81 -5.26
N VAL A 393 -9.82 -27.96 -6.10
CA VAL A 393 -10.85 -28.31 -7.12
C VAL A 393 -10.30 -27.96 -8.49
N ARG A 394 -10.73 -28.67 -9.52
CA ARG A 394 -10.26 -28.48 -10.89
C ARG A 394 -11.40 -28.64 -11.89
N SER A 395 -11.44 -27.72 -12.85
CA SER A 395 -12.39 -27.78 -13.97
C SER A 395 -12.20 -29.06 -14.82
N PRO A 396 -13.30 -29.70 -15.26
CA PRO A 396 -13.23 -30.85 -16.15
C PRO A 396 -12.77 -30.51 -17.57
N TYR A 397 -12.69 -29.24 -17.95
CA TYR A 397 -12.36 -28.78 -19.31
C TYR A 397 -10.86 -28.49 -19.51
N LEU A 398 -10.00 -28.88 -18.58
CA LEU A 398 -8.56 -28.60 -18.63
C LEU A 398 -7.87 -29.01 -19.92
N ASP A 399 -8.10 -30.26 -20.37
CA ASP A 399 -7.40 -30.79 -21.55
C ASP A 399 -7.77 -30.02 -22.84
N ASP A 400 -9.04 -29.61 -22.93
CA ASP A 400 -9.49 -28.76 -24.03
C ASP A 400 -8.86 -27.35 -23.95
N ALA A 401 -8.77 -26.76 -22.73
CA ALA A 401 -8.18 -25.46 -22.49
C ALA A 401 -6.69 -25.41 -22.84
N ARG A 402 -5.91 -26.46 -22.51
CA ARG A 402 -4.50 -26.57 -22.90
C ARG A 402 -4.29 -26.49 -24.41
N VAL A 403 -5.11 -27.21 -25.16
CA VAL A 403 -5.03 -27.20 -26.65
C VAL A 403 -5.42 -25.84 -27.20
N TYR A 404 -6.50 -25.25 -26.65
CA TYR A 404 -6.99 -23.95 -27.07
C TYR A 404 -5.98 -22.84 -26.80
N ALA A 405 -5.41 -22.76 -25.59
CA ALA A 405 -4.49 -21.69 -25.17
C ALA A 405 -3.20 -21.64 -26.02
N VAL A 406 -2.64 -22.80 -26.43
CA VAL A 406 -1.50 -22.84 -27.36
C VAL A 406 -1.86 -22.22 -28.72
N GLY A 407 -3.07 -22.53 -29.22
CA GLY A 407 -3.59 -21.97 -30.48
C GLY A 407 -3.70 -20.45 -30.40
N TRP A 408 -4.30 -19.96 -29.32
CA TRP A 408 -4.47 -18.52 -29.09
C TRP A 408 -3.12 -17.79 -28.93
N ALA A 409 -2.19 -18.31 -28.11
CA ALA A 409 -0.87 -17.70 -27.94
C ALA A 409 -0.09 -17.59 -29.25
N ARG A 410 -0.23 -18.60 -30.14
CA ARG A 410 0.36 -18.59 -31.49
C ARG A 410 -0.31 -17.54 -32.39
N GLU A 411 -1.64 -17.44 -32.38
CA GLU A 411 -2.39 -16.44 -33.13
C GLU A 411 -2.04 -15.00 -32.70
N MET A 412 -1.86 -14.77 -31.40
CA MET A 412 -1.44 -13.46 -30.87
C MET A 412 0.06 -13.18 -31.12
N GLY A 413 0.84 -14.15 -31.62
CA GLY A 413 2.26 -13.98 -31.93
C GLY A 413 3.18 -13.99 -30.70
N MET A 414 2.72 -14.52 -29.55
CA MET A 414 3.49 -14.54 -28.31
C MET A 414 4.67 -15.53 -28.34
N LEU A 415 4.61 -16.52 -29.24
CA LEU A 415 5.62 -17.57 -29.40
C LEU A 415 6.71 -17.22 -30.43
N GLU A 416 6.70 -16.01 -30.95
CA GLU A 416 7.58 -15.54 -31.98
C GLU A 416 8.49 -14.39 -31.52
N HIS A 417 9.55 -14.15 -32.29
CA HIS A 417 10.40 -12.99 -32.04
C HIS A 417 9.69 -11.69 -32.39
N VAL A 418 9.72 -10.71 -31.51
CA VAL A 418 9.16 -9.38 -31.72
C VAL A 418 10.20 -8.48 -32.39
N PRO A 419 9.97 -8.01 -33.62
CA PRO A 419 10.91 -7.14 -34.32
C PRO A 419 11.17 -5.83 -33.55
N GLY A 420 12.43 -5.42 -33.50
CA GLY A 420 12.84 -4.15 -32.88
C GLY A 420 13.15 -4.20 -31.39
N THR A 421 12.88 -5.30 -30.70
CA THR A 421 13.19 -5.44 -29.26
C THR A 421 14.66 -5.74 -28.96
N GLY A 422 15.45 -6.18 -29.98
CA GLY A 422 16.85 -6.53 -29.81
C GLY A 422 17.11 -7.82 -29.01
N THR A 423 16.06 -8.48 -28.53
CA THR A 423 16.08 -9.71 -27.74
C THR A 423 15.45 -10.86 -28.54
N GLY A 424 15.69 -12.12 -28.16
CA GLY A 424 14.97 -13.27 -28.73
C GLY A 424 13.47 -13.22 -28.42
N ALA A 425 12.73 -14.26 -28.84
CA ALA A 425 11.33 -14.42 -28.44
C ALA A 425 11.20 -14.44 -26.92
N VAL A 426 10.13 -13.86 -26.38
CA VAL A 426 9.84 -13.91 -24.93
C VAL A 426 9.60 -15.36 -24.52
N TRP A 427 8.75 -16.05 -25.28
CA TRP A 427 8.47 -17.47 -25.15
C TRP A 427 8.65 -18.20 -26.50
N ASN A 428 9.04 -19.45 -26.46
CA ASN A 428 8.79 -20.41 -27.51
C ASN A 428 7.64 -21.34 -27.10
N GLU A 429 7.21 -22.23 -27.99
CA GLU A 429 6.09 -23.13 -27.71
C GLU A 429 6.34 -24.04 -26.51
N GLN A 430 7.57 -24.51 -26.33
CA GLN A 430 7.93 -25.37 -25.20
C GLN A 430 7.90 -24.58 -23.88
N ASP A 431 8.38 -23.33 -23.88
CA ASP A 431 8.25 -22.46 -22.69
C ASP A 431 6.78 -22.29 -22.28
N PHE A 432 5.88 -22.06 -23.25
CA PHE A 432 4.45 -21.92 -23.00
C PHE A 432 3.82 -23.19 -22.42
N LEU A 433 4.19 -24.35 -22.96
CA LEU A 433 3.72 -25.65 -22.43
C LEU A 433 4.26 -25.92 -21.02
N ASP A 434 5.51 -25.55 -20.74
CA ASP A 434 6.14 -25.73 -19.43
C ASP A 434 5.56 -24.81 -18.34
N LEU A 435 4.95 -23.65 -18.73
CA LEU A 435 4.18 -22.77 -17.85
C LEU A 435 2.84 -23.38 -17.44
N ASP A 436 2.18 -24.07 -18.36
CA ASP A 436 0.86 -24.70 -18.18
C ASP A 436 -0.18 -23.77 -17.51
N LEU A 437 -0.37 -22.60 -18.09
CA LEU A 437 -1.28 -21.58 -17.54
C LEU A 437 -2.75 -22.00 -17.57
N ALA A 438 -3.13 -22.88 -18.52
CA ALA A 438 -4.44 -23.51 -18.54
C ALA A 438 -4.68 -24.39 -17.29
N TYR A 439 -3.63 -25.04 -16.76
CA TYR A 439 -3.71 -25.76 -15.50
C TYR A 439 -4.01 -24.82 -14.33
N CYS A 440 -3.31 -23.68 -14.25
CA CYS A 440 -3.60 -22.64 -13.28
C CYS A 440 -5.07 -22.17 -13.39
N ALA A 441 -5.49 -21.77 -14.58
CA ALA A 441 -6.86 -21.30 -14.84
C ALA A 441 -7.93 -22.33 -14.41
N SER A 442 -7.67 -23.63 -14.68
CA SER A 442 -8.61 -24.71 -14.36
C SER A 442 -8.84 -24.92 -12.86
N MET A 443 -7.93 -24.40 -12.02
CA MET A 443 -8.03 -24.50 -10.57
C MET A 443 -8.52 -23.20 -9.93
N ILE A 444 -8.05 -22.06 -10.41
CA ILE A 444 -8.47 -20.75 -9.86
C ILE A 444 -9.92 -20.40 -10.23
N HIS A 445 -10.40 -20.90 -11.36
CA HIS A 445 -11.79 -20.78 -11.81
C HIS A 445 -12.38 -22.19 -12.04
N ALA A 446 -12.40 -22.98 -10.98
CA ALA A 446 -12.72 -24.41 -11.06
C ALA A 446 -14.15 -24.71 -11.51
N ASP A 447 -15.08 -23.81 -11.28
CA ASP A 447 -16.50 -23.85 -11.64
C ASP A 447 -16.82 -23.15 -12.96
N ALA A 448 -15.80 -22.59 -13.65
CA ALA A 448 -15.99 -21.92 -14.94
C ALA A 448 -16.48 -22.88 -16.02
N GLU A 449 -17.41 -22.41 -16.83
CA GLU A 449 -17.82 -23.07 -18.08
C GLU A 449 -16.66 -23.08 -19.08
N ARG A 450 -16.76 -23.92 -20.12
CA ARG A 450 -15.65 -24.17 -21.06
C ARG A 450 -15.09 -22.88 -21.67
N GLU A 451 -15.92 -22.00 -22.21
CA GLU A 451 -15.52 -20.73 -22.84
C GLU A 451 -14.95 -19.74 -21.84
N GLN A 452 -15.48 -19.72 -20.64
CA GLN A 452 -14.97 -18.90 -19.54
C GLN A 452 -13.57 -19.38 -19.12
N LEU A 453 -13.34 -20.70 -19.09
CA LEU A 453 -12.03 -21.27 -18.80
C LEU A 453 -11.01 -20.91 -19.89
N TYR A 454 -11.39 -20.92 -21.16
CA TYR A 454 -10.54 -20.48 -22.25
C TYR A 454 -10.15 -19.02 -22.07
N LEU A 455 -11.13 -18.15 -21.81
CA LEU A 455 -10.89 -16.73 -21.57
C LEU A 455 -9.99 -16.49 -20.36
N SER A 456 -10.20 -17.21 -19.25
CA SER A 456 -9.33 -17.17 -18.07
C SER A 456 -7.91 -17.59 -18.39
N SER A 457 -7.72 -18.67 -19.16
CA SER A 457 -6.41 -19.15 -19.59
C SER A 457 -5.67 -18.13 -20.44
N ASP A 458 -6.40 -17.44 -21.33
CA ASP A 458 -5.83 -16.42 -22.23
C ASP A 458 -5.44 -15.15 -21.45
N TRP A 459 -6.23 -14.72 -20.47
CA TRP A 459 -5.87 -13.61 -19.59
C TRP A 459 -4.63 -13.90 -18.73
N LEU A 460 -4.51 -15.11 -18.17
CA LEU A 460 -3.29 -15.53 -17.48
C LEU A 460 -2.08 -15.55 -18.42
N ALA A 461 -2.26 -16.04 -19.64
CA ALA A 461 -1.20 -16.04 -20.65
C ALA A 461 -0.77 -14.62 -21.01
N TRP A 462 -1.72 -13.71 -21.20
CA TRP A 462 -1.44 -12.32 -21.53
C TRP A 462 -0.71 -11.59 -20.38
N GLY A 463 -1.19 -11.71 -19.15
CA GLY A 463 -0.58 -11.08 -17.97
C GLY A 463 0.83 -11.60 -17.72
N THR A 464 1.03 -12.93 -17.74
CA THR A 464 2.37 -13.55 -17.57
C THR A 464 3.31 -13.20 -18.71
N TYR A 465 2.79 -13.08 -19.96
CA TYR A 465 3.60 -12.63 -21.09
C TYR A 465 4.08 -11.19 -20.92
N GLY A 466 3.23 -10.29 -20.44
CA GLY A 466 3.58 -8.91 -20.14
C GLY A 466 4.65 -8.80 -19.04
N ASP A 467 4.48 -9.56 -17.97
CA ASP A 467 5.44 -9.68 -16.87
C ASP A 467 6.82 -10.12 -17.35
N ASP A 468 6.92 -11.14 -18.22
CA ASP A 468 8.18 -11.59 -18.82
C ASP A 468 8.71 -10.66 -19.93
N ALA A 469 7.84 -9.92 -20.62
CA ALA A 469 8.21 -9.09 -21.76
C ALA A 469 8.83 -7.74 -21.33
N TYR A 470 8.27 -7.08 -20.33
CA TYR A 470 8.72 -5.75 -19.88
C TYR A 470 10.19 -5.74 -19.43
N PRO A 471 10.64 -6.64 -18.55
CA PRO A 471 12.05 -6.72 -18.19
C PRO A 471 12.97 -6.99 -19.38
N ARG A 472 12.55 -7.86 -20.31
CA ARG A 472 13.33 -8.19 -21.50
C ARG A 472 13.41 -7.08 -22.52
N TRP A 473 12.28 -6.40 -22.80
CA TRP A 473 12.23 -5.35 -23.81
C TRP A 473 12.83 -4.04 -23.32
N PHE A 474 12.60 -3.71 -22.07
CA PHE A 474 12.89 -2.39 -21.51
C PHE A 474 13.90 -2.42 -20.35
N GLY A 475 13.84 -3.42 -19.48
CA GLY A 475 14.72 -3.53 -18.31
C GLY A 475 16.17 -3.76 -18.70
N ALA A 476 16.45 -4.72 -19.58
CA ALA A 476 17.78 -5.05 -20.07
C ALA A 476 18.49 -3.84 -20.74
N THR A 477 17.74 -2.97 -21.38
CA THR A 477 18.22 -1.74 -22.04
C THR A 477 18.11 -0.49 -21.16
N ARG A 478 17.45 -0.57 -20.01
CA ARG A 478 17.06 0.54 -19.13
C ARG A 478 16.29 1.65 -19.87
N ASN A 479 15.47 1.26 -20.83
CA ASN A 479 14.71 2.18 -21.67
C ASN A 479 13.31 2.44 -21.08
N LEU A 480 13.27 3.20 -19.99
CA LEU A 480 12.02 3.53 -19.28
C LEU A 480 11.05 4.36 -20.15
N GLU A 481 11.56 5.21 -21.04
CA GLU A 481 10.73 6.03 -21.93
C GLU A 481 9.95 5.14 -22.93
N ALA A 482 10.59 4.13 -23.50
CA ALA A 482 9.89 3.19 -24.38
C ALA A 482 8.88 2.32 -23.62
N ALA A 483 9.21 1.91 -22.37
CA ALA A 483 8.28 1.21 -21.50
C ALA A 483 7.02 2.05 -21.23
N LYS A 484 7.21 3.33 -20.94
CA LYS A 484 6.15 4.28 -20.68
C LYS A 484 5.23 4.47 -21.89
N LEU A 485 5.82 4.69 -23.08
CA LEU A 485 5.06 4.77 -24.33
C LEU A 485 4.24 3.50 -24.61
N GLN A 486 4.81 2.31 -24.33
CA GLN A 486 4.08 1.05 -24.47
C GLN A 486 2.91 0.98 -23.47
N THR A 487 3.15 1.35 -22.21
CA THR A 487 2.11 1.36 -21.16
C THR A 487 0.97 2.33 -21.49
N GLU A 488 1.29 3.52 -22.02
CA GLU A 488 0.30 4.52 -22.43
C GLU A 488 -0.53 4.09 -23.64
N ARG A 489 -0.02 3.19 -24.48
CA ARG A 489 -0.75 2.66 -25.63
C ARG A 489 -1.77 1.57 -25.25
N LEU A 490 -1.49 0.76 -24.23
CA LEU A 490 -2.34 -0.38 -23.86
C LEU A 490 -3.80 0.01 -23.57
N PRO A 491 -4.11 1.09 -22.84
CA PRO A 491 -5.49 1.52 -22.63
C PRO A 491 -6.28 1.84 -23.91
N MET A 492 -5.61 2.10 -25.03
CA MET A 492 -6.27 2.36 -26.32
C MET A 492 -6.94 1.10 -26.89
N PHE A 493 -6.53 -0.09 -26.45
CA PHE A 493 -7.13 -1.38 -26.80
C PHE A 493 -8.26 -1.82 -25.86
N MET A 494 -8.64 -0.95 -24.92
CA MET A 494 -9.71 -1.16 -23.96
C MET A 494 -10.77 -0.04 -24.03
N PRO A 495 -11.47 0.16 -25.17
CA PRO A 495 -12.48 1.20 -25.31
C PRO A 495 -13.63 0.96 -24.32
N LEU A 496 -14.11 2.02 -23.67
CA LEU A 496 -15.29 1.97 -22.80
C LEU A 496 -16.58 1.98 -23.60
N ASP A 497 -16.57 2.66 -24.75
CA ASP A 497 -17.63 2.59 -25.73
C ASP A 497 -17.28 1.54 -26.81
N THR A 498 -18.09 0.50 -26.90
CA THR A 498 -17.84 -0.62 -27.81
C THR A 498 -18.32 -0.36 -29.24
N GLU A 499 -18.99 0.78 -29.48
CA GLU A 499 -19.42 1.19 -30.82
C GLU A 499 -18.35 2.02 -31.54
N GLU A 500 -17.35 2.56 -30.86
CA GLU A 500 -16.23 3.32 -31.43
C GLU A 500 -15.01 2.42 -31.69
N ASP A 501 -14.74 2.14 -32.96
CA ASP A 501 -13.57 1.37 -33.41
C ASP A 501 -12.38 2.32 -33.71
N ASP A 502 -11.97 3.11 -32.73
CA ASP A 502 -10.85 4.04 -32.82
C ASP A 502 -9.51 3.44 -32.30
N ALA A 503 -9.48 2.15 -32.01
CA ALA A 503 -8.27 1.49 -31.55
C ALA A 503 -7.20 1.50 -32.67
N PRO A 504 -5.93 1.83 -32.34
CA PRO A 504 -4.84 1.78 -33.31
C PRO A 504 -4.57 0.33 -33.71
N GLU A 505 -3.91 0.14 -34.87
CA GLU A 505 -3.46 -1.19 -35.27
C GLU A 505 -2.44 -1.73 -34.25
N PRO A 506 -2.62 -2.95 -33.72
CA PRO A 506 -1.71 -3.54 -32.74
C PRO A 506 -0.29 -3.76 -33.30
N ALA A 507 0.72 -3.21 -32.64
CA ALA A 507 2.10 -3.25 -33.09
C ALA A 507 2.87 -4.49 -32.61
N ASN A 508 2.42 -5.15 -31.54
CA ASN A 508 3.13 -6.26 -30.90
C ASN A 508 2.13 -7.28 -30.29
N PRO A 509 2.61 -8.46 -29.83
CA PRO A 509 1.75 -9.50 -29.24
C PRO A 509 0.94 -9.05 -28.03
N LEU A 510 1.50 -8.17 -27.21
CA LEU A 510 0.84 -7.68 -26.00
C LEU A 510 -0.39 -6.82 -26.34
N GLU A 511 -0.27 -5.95 -27.36
CA GLU A 511 -1.39 -5.13 -27.85
C GLU A 511 -2.45 -5.99 -28.56
N ARG A 512 -2.03 -6.96 -29.40
CA ARG A 512 -2.98 -7.87 -30.07
C ARG A 512 -3.78 -8.71 -29.07
N GLY A 513 -3.07 -9.31 -28.10
CA GLY A 513 -3.71 -10.13 -27.07
C GLY A 513 -4.71 -9.30 -26.25
N LEU A 514 -4.35 -8.07 -25.87
CA LEU A 514 -5.25 -7.21 -25.10
C LEU A 514 -6.49 -6.81 -25.92
N ALA A 515 -6.33 -6.48 -27.19
CA ALA A 515 -7.45 -6.13 -28.07
C ALA A 515 -8.45 -7.30 -28.21
N ASP A 516 -7.95 -8.52 -28.44
CA ASP A 516 -8.78 -9.72 -28.50
C ASP A 516 -9.49 -10.03 -27.19
N LEU A 517 -8.73 -10.02 -26.08
CA LEU A 517 -9.27 -10.29 -24.76
C LEU A 517 -10.33 -9.27 -24.34
N TRP A 518 -10.06 -7.99 -24.58
CA TRP A 518 -10.99 -6.93 -24.22
C TRP A 518 -12.33 -7.06 -24.94
N LEU A 519 -12.29 -7.34 -26.23
CA LEU A 519 -13.50 -7.52 -27.02
C LEU A 519 -14.38 -8.66 -26.49
N ARG A 520 -13.76 -9.79 -26.13
CA ARG A 520 -14.47 -10.98 -25.62
C ARG A 520 -14.96 -10.79 -24.18
N THR A 521 -14.26 -9.99 -23.38
CA THR A 521 -14.56 -9.80 -21.96
C THR A 521 -15.53 -8.63 -21.72
N ALA A 522 -15.26 -7.48 -22.32
CA ALA A 522 -15.99 -6.24 -22.06
C ALA A 522 -17.37 -6.18 -22.73
N GLY A 523 -17.58 -6.96 -23.80
CA GLY A 523 -18.85 -6.96 -24.54
C GLY A 523 -20.08 -7.21 -23.66
N PRO A 524 -20.12 -8.26 -22.84
CA PRO A 524 -21.25 -8.56 -21.97
C PRO A 524 -21.32 -7.70 -20.69
N MET A 525 -20.27 -6.94 -20.34
CA MET A 525 -20.22 -6.15 -19.11
C MET A 525 -21.14 -4.94 -19.12
N ARG A 526 -21.72 -4.61 -17.95
CA ARG A 526 -22.34 -3.30 -17.72
C ARG A 526 -21.26 -2.19 -17.73
N PRO A 527 -21.63 -0.93 -18.03
CA PRO A 527 -20.66 0.16 -18.14
C PRO A 527 -19.78 0.37 -16.89
N GLU A 528 -20.35 0.19 -15.69
CA GLU A 528 -19.65 0.30 -14.40
C GLU A 528 -18.61 -0.81 -14.24
N ALA A 529 -19.01 -2.07 -14.44
CA ALA A 529 -18.13 -3.22 -14.38
C ALA A 529 -17.00 -3.14 -15.40
N ARG A 530 -17.32 -2.68 -16.62
CA ARG A 530 -16.34 -2.43 -17.68
C ARG A 530 -15.30 -1.39 -17.26
N ARG A 531 -15.73 -0.27 -16.65
CA ARG A 531 -14.80 0.75 -16.12
C ARG A 531 -13.91 0.18 -15.01
N SER A 532 -14.50 -0.55 -14.06
CA SER A 532 -13.77 -1.16 -12.96
C SER A 532 -12.73 -2.17 -13.47
N PHE A 533 -13.11 -3.05 -14.38
CA PHE A 533 -12.20 -4.06 -14.93
C PHE A 533 -11.09 -3.41 -15.78
N ARG A 534 -11.42 -2.37 -16.59
CA ARG A 534 -10.41 -1.58 -17.29
C ARG A 534 -9.40 -0.96 -16.33
N THR A 535 -9.87 -0.43 -15.22
CA THR A 535 -9.01 0.17 -14.19
C THR A 535 -8.08 -0.89 -13.59
N ALA A 536 -8.59 -2.09 -13.28
CA ALA A 536 -7.77 -3.18 -12.74
C ALA A 536 -6.63 -3.58 -13.71
N VAL A 537 -6.95 -3.74 -15.02
CA VAL A 537 -5.93 -4.03 -16.04
C VAL A 537 -4.94 -2.88 -16.19
N GLN A 538 -5.41 -1.63 -16.21
CA GLN A 538 -4.55 -0.44 -16.35
C GLN A 538 -3.61 -0.30 -15.16
N VAL A 539 -4.09 -0.46 -13.94
CA VAL A 539 -3.28 -0.40 -12.71
C VAL A 539 -2.19 -1.48 -12.73
N MET A 540 -2.51 -2.69 -13.19
CA MET A 540 -1.52 -3.75 -13.33
C MET A 540 -0.40 -3.36 -14.32
N VAL A 541 -0.73 -2.92 -15.53
CA VAL A 541 0.31 -2.58 -16.53
C VAL A 541 1.12 -1.34 -16.15
N GLU A 542 0.52 -0.36 -15.48
CA GLU A 542 1.22 0.81 -14.94
C GLU A 542 2.20 0.41 -13.81
N SER A 543 1.88 -0.63 -13.03
CA SER A 543 2.73 -1.10 -11.95
C SER A 543 4.04 -1.74 -12.42
N TRP A 544 4.10 -2.29 -13.63
CA TRP A 544 5.35 -2.78 -14.24
C TRP A 544 6.38 -1.66 -14.44
N LEU A 545 5.94 -0.40 -14.63
CA LEU A 545 6.87 0.74 -14.68
C LEU A 545 7.55 1.00 -13.34
N TRP A 546 6.84 0.78 -12.24
CA TRP A 546 7.41 0.91 -10.89
C TRP A 546 8.50 -0.14 -10.65
N GLU A 547 8.31 -1.38 -11.08
CA GLU A 547 9.31 -2.44 -10.99
C GLU A 547 10.55 -2.08 -11.83
N LEU A 548 10.37 -1.70 -13.09
CA LEU A 548 11.47 -1.27 -13.95
C LEU A 548 12.25 -0.07 -13.37
N HIS A 549 11.56 0.86 -12.74
CA HIS A 549 12.18 2.02 -12.10
C HIS A 549 13.08 1.60 -10.92
N ASN A 550 12.56 0.78 -10.00
CA ASN A 550 13.34 0.28 -8.86
C ASN A 550 14.52 -0.58 -9.33
N GLN A 551 14.32 -1.44 -10.32
CA GLN A 551 15.39 -2.25 -10.92
C GLN A 551 16.49 -1.36 -11.55
N ALA A 552 16.11 -0.30 -12.28
CA ALA A 552 17.06 0.65 -12.86
C ALA A 552 17.91 1.37 -11.81
N LEU A 553 17.31 1.66 -10.64
CA LEU A 553 17.98 2.29 -9.49
C LEU A 553 18.69 1.28 -8.57
N ASN A 554 18.53 -0.01 -8.80
CA ASN A 554 18.94 -1.09 -7.89
C ASN A 554 18.45 -0.83 -6.46
N ARG A 555 17.17 -0.48 -6.33
CA ARG A 555 16.54 -0.11 -5.07
C ARG A 555 15.60 -1.20 -4.60
N VAL A 556 15.92 -1.84 -3.48
CA VAL A 556 14.99 -2.73 -2.78
C VAL A 556 13.90 -1.88 -2.13
N PRO A 557 12.61 -2.11 -2.45
CA PRO A 557 11.53 -1.27 -1.93
C PRO A 557 11.35 -1.42 -0.41
N ASP A 558 10.61 -0.47 0.16
CA ASP A 558 10.10 -0.53 1.51
C ASP A 558 9.08 -1.68 1.64
N PRO A 559 9.03 -2.44 2.76
CA PRO A 559 8.19 -3.62 2.88
C PRO A 559 6.68 -3.31 2.75
N VAL A 560 6.21 -2.15 3.24
CA VAL A 560 4.80 -1.77 3.12
C VAL A 560 4.46 -1.38 1.69
N ASP A 561 5.28 -0.51 1.07
CA ASP A 561 5.11 -0.12 -0.35
C ASP A 561 5.20 -1.35 -1.27
N TYR A 562 6.09 -2.29 -0.94
CA TYR A 562 6.22 -3.54 -1.68
C TYR A 562 4.92 -4.36 -1.67
N ILE A 563 4.37 -4.64 -0.49
CA ILE A 563 3.14 -5.44 -0.36
C ILE A 563 1.99 -4.80 -1.13
N GLU A 564 1.81 -3.49 -1.02
CA GLU A 564 0.74 -2.76 -1.71
C GLU A 564 0.92 -2.75 -3.23
N MET A 565 2.16 -2.58 -3.70
CA MET A 565 2.46 -2.64 -5.13
C MET A 565 2.41 -4.07 -5.68
N ARG A 566 2.81 -5.07 -4.88
CA ARG A 566 2.81 -6.48 -5.30
C ARG A 566 1.42 -6.99 -5.64
N ARG A 567 0.38 -6.56 -4.91
CA ARG A 567 -1.02 -6.86 -5.28
C ARG A 567 -1.35 -6.36 -6.70
N ARG A 568 -0.82 -5.21 -7.08
CA ARG A 568 -1.03 -4.61 -8.42
C ARG A 568 -0.22 -5.32 -9.48
N THR A 569 1.08 -5.55 -9.26
CA THR A 569 1.96 -6.19 -10.24
C THR A 569 1.61 -7.65 -10.47
N PHE A 570 1.08 -8.34 -9.47
CA PHE A 570 0.59 -9.71 -9.57
C PHE A 570 -0.68 -9.85 -10.42
N GLY A 571 -1.44 -8.75 -10.65
CA GLY A 571 -2.66 -8.75 -11.44
C GLY A 571 -3.83 -9.48 -10.78
N SER A 572 -3.83 -9.58 -9.46
CA SER A 572 -4.88 -10.29 -8.71
C SER A 572 -6.26 -9.65 -8.88
N ASP A 573 -6.35 -8.32 -8.93
CA ASP A 573 -7.63 -7.63 -9.17
C ASP A 573 -8.24 -7.99 -10.54
N MET A 574 -7.40 -8.21 -11.56
CA MET A 574 -7.86 -8.66 -12.87
C MET A 574 -8.44 -10.08 -12.78
N THR A 575 -7.72 -11.03 -12.18
CA THR A 575 -8.17 -12.43 -12.10
C THR A 575 -9.37 -12.61 -11.18
N ILE A 576 -9.43 -11.89 -10.05
CA ILE A 576 -10.60 -11.86 -9.15
C ILE A 576 -11.77 -11.16 -9.86
N GLY A 577 -11.53 -10.11 -10.63
CA GLY A 577 -12.53 -9.42 -11.43
C GLY A 577 -13.21 -10.34 -12.46
N LEU A 578 -12.47 -11.27 -13.08
CA LEU A 578 -13.02 -12.26 -14.00
C LEU A 578 -14.07 -13.17 -13.35
N SER A 579 -13.87 -13.58 -12.11
CA SER A 579 -14.83 -14.42 -11.38
C SER A 579 -16.12 -13.68 -11.02
N ARG A 580 -16.10 -12.36 -10.93
CA ARG A 580 -17.30 -11.54 -10.64
C ARG A 580 -18.21 -11.34 -11.84
N LEU A 581 -17.70 -11.47 -13.06
CA LEU A 581 -18.42 -11.12 -14.29
C LEU A 581 -19.73 -11.89 -14.51
N ALA A 582 -19.80 -13.11 -14.03
CA ALA A 582 -20.99 -13.97 -14.21
C ALA A 582 -22.18 -13.53 -13.34
N HIS A 583 -21.98 -12.64 -12.36
CA HIS A 583 -22.97 -12.36 -11.30
C HIS A 583 -23.24 -10.86 -11.06
N ASP A 584 -22.70 -9.98 -11.91
CA ASP A 584 -22.69 -8.52 -11.70
C ASP A 584 -24.10 -7.87 -11.65
N GLU A 585 -25.13 -8.49 -12.24
CA GLU A 585 -26.50 -7.95 -12.27
C GLU A 585 -27.31 -8.19 -10.97
N GLU A 586 -26.80 -8.96 -10.02
CA GLU A 586 -27.61 -9.57 -8.95
C GLU A 586 -27.28 -9.05 -7.56
N ILE A 587 -26.32 -8.13 -7.42
CA ILE A 587 -25.83 -7.64 -6.14
C ILE A 587 -26.00 -6.13 -6.00
N PRO A 588 -26.17 -5.61 -4.76
CA PRO A 588 -26.21 -4.17 -4.52
C PRO A 588 -24.91 -3.48 -4.92
N GLU A 589 -25.06 -2.29 -5.50
CA GLU A 589 -23.93 -1.41 -5.80
C GLU A 589 -23.12 -1.11 -4.53
N GLY A 590 -21.80 -1.10 -4.62
CA GLY A 590 -20.90 -0.78 -3.52
C GLY A 590 -20.60 -1.91 -2.53
N ILE A 591 -21.23 -3.09 -2.62
CA ILE A 591 -20.96 -4.15 -1.65
C ILE A 591 -19.51 -4.66 -1.68
N TYR A 592 -18.90 -4.72 -2.88
CA TYR A 592 -17.47 -5.07 -3.02
C TYR A 592 -16.53 -3.98 -2.49
N GLU A 593 -17.04 -2.76 -2.30
CA GLU A 593 -16.32 -1.65 -1.71
C GLU A 593 -16.29 -1.68 -0.17
N THR A 594 -17.09 -2.58 0.43
CA THR A 594 -17.14 -2.74 1.87
C THR A 594 -15.79 -3.19 2.43
N ARG A 595 -15.48 -2.79 3.66
CA ARG A 595 -14.28 -3.22 4.37
C ARG A 595 -14.13 -4.74 4.37
N THR A 596 -15.18 -5.46 4.74
CA THR A 596 -15.18 -6.92 4.88
C THR A 596 -14.73 -7.63 3.60
N LEU A 597 -15.30 -7.26 2.44
CA LEU A 597 -14.94 -7.90 1.16
C LEU A 597 -13.55 -7.45 0.68
N ARG A 598 -13.18 -6.20 0.87
CA ARG A 598 -11.82 -5.72 0.55
C ARG A 598 -10.74 -6.41 1.37
N GLU A 599 -10.96 -6.59 2.67
CA GLU A 599 -10.03 -7.30 3.55
C GLU A 599 -9.95 -8.79 3.20
N LEU A 600 -11.09 -9.42 2.88
CA LEU A 600 -11.12 -10.81 2.43
C LEU A 600 -10.28 -10.99 1.16
N GLU A 601 -10.48 -10.13 0.16
CA GLU A 601 -9.74 -10.17 -1.10
C GLU A 601 -8.25 -9.87 -0.90
N THR A 602 -7.91 -8.82 -0.16
CA THR A 602 -6.49 -8.47 0.07
C THR A 602 -5.76 -9.54 0.88
N ALA A 603 -6.43 -10.24 1.80
CA ALA A 603 -5.85 -11.38 2.50
C ALA A 603 -5.52 -12.53 1.55
N ALA A 604 -6.42 -12.85 0.61
CA ALA A 604 -6.19 -13.85 -0.42
C ALA A 604 -5.07 -13.42 -1.39
N GLN A 605 -5.07 -12.16 -1.81
CA GLN A 605 -4.04 -11.59 -2.70
C GLN A 605 -2.65 -11.68 -2.07
N ASP A 606 -2.50 -11.26 -0.81
CA ASP A 606 -1.20 -11.30 -0.12
C ASP A 606 -0.70 -12.73 0.03
N TYR A 607 -1.58 -13.67 0.39
CA TYR A 607 -1.21 -15.08 0.45
C TYR A 607 -0.62 -15.56 -0.87
N ALA A 608 -1.27 -15.26 -1.99
CA ALA A 608 -0.82 -15.65 -3.32
C ALA A 608 0.47 -14.94 -3.75
N CYS A 609 0.61 -13.64 -3.42
CA CYS A 609 1.82 -12.87 -3.70
C CYS A 609 3.03 -13.43 -2.95
N PHE A 610 2.90 -13.67 -1.65
CA PHE A 610 3.99 -14.25 -0.84
C PHE A 610 4.35 -15.66 -1.28
N LEU A 611 3.34 -16.46 -1.64
CA LEU A 611 3.54 -17.76 -2.23
C LEU A 611 4.36 -17.67 -3.52
N ASN A 612 4.00 -16.77 -4.43
CA ASN A 612 4.74 -16.56 -5.66
C ASN A 612 6.20 -16.17 -5.36
N ASP A 613 6.42 -15.20 -4.47
CA ASP A 613 7.74 -14.71 -4.09
C ASP A 613 8.65 -15.81 -3.53
N LEU A 614 8.09 -16.75 -2.76
CA LEU A 614 8.82 -17.91 -2.26
C LEU A 614 9.28 -18.86 -3.38
N TYR A 615 8.42 -19.11 -4.38
CA TYR A 615 8.75 -19.99 -5.49
C TYR A 615 9.59 -19.31 -6.57
N SER A 616 9.38 -18.01 -6.82
CA SER A 616 10.05 -17.25 -7.87
C SER A 616 11.42 -16.68 -7.46
N TYR A 617 11.79 -16.74 -6.18
CA TYR A 617 12.98 -16.10 -5.62
C TYR A 617 14.24 -16.31 -6.45
N GLN A 618 14.56 -17.56 -6.82
CA GLN A 618 15.74 -17.86 -7.65
C GLN A 618 15.61 -17.25 -9.05
N LYS A 619 14.43 -17.37 -9.69
CA LYS A 619 14.17 -16.81 -11.02
C LYS A 619 14.43 -15.31 -11.04
N GLU A 620 13.80 -14.60 -10.12
CA GLU A 620 13.82 -13.14 -10.07
C GLU A 620 15.20 -12.59 -9.68
N ILE A 621 15.81 -13.13 -8.62
CA ILE A 621 17.04 -12.57 -8.06
C ILE A 621 18.30 -13.04 -8.82
N GLU A 622 18.39 -14.34 -9.14
CA GLU A 622 19.60 -14.90 -9.76
C GLU A 622 19.62 -14.71 -11.28
N PHE A 623 18.47 -14.89 -11.94
CA PHE A 623 18.42 -14.94 -13.41
C PHE A 623 17.91 -13.66 -14.06
N GLU A 624 17.03 -12.91 -13.41
CA GLU A 624 16.41 -11.69 -13.95
C GLU A 624 16.99 -10.41 -13.34
N GLY A 625 17.63 -10.50 -12.18
CA GLY A 625 18.24 -9.36 -11.48
C GLY A 625 17.21 -8.38 -10.98
N GLU A 626 16.04 -8.88 -10.62
CA GLU A 626 14.97 -8.09 -10.00
C GLU A 626 15.27 -7.83 -8.53
N VAL A 627 14.59 -6.83 -8.01
CA VAL A 627 14.67 -6.42 -6.59
C VAL A 627 13.29 -6.49 -5.91
N HIS A 628 12.30 -7.07 -6.61
CA HIS A 628 10.91 -7.15 -6.21
C HIS A 628 10.58 -8.58 -5.80
N ASN A 629 10.89 -8.93 -4.55
CA ASN A 629 10.57 -10.22 -3.97
C ASN A 629 10.51 -10.06 -2.45
N MET A 630 9.45 -10.52 -1.79
CA MET A 630 9.25 -10.30 -0.36
C MET A 630 10.36 -10.93 0.50
N VAL A 631 10.96 -12.05 0.06
CA VAL A 631 12.10 -12.64 0.77
C VAL A 631 13.28 -11.68 0.75
N LEU A 632 13.63 -11.12 -0.41
CA LEU A 632 14.70 -10.11 -0.53
C LEU A 632 14.37 -8.82 0.25
N VAL A 633 13.13 -8.36 0.18
CA VAL A 633 12.67 -7.18 0.94
C VAL A 633 12.84 -7.42 2.44
N THR A 634 12.49 -8.60 2.93
CA THR A 634 12.62 -8.99 4.34
C THR A 634 14.10 -9.13 4.75
N GLU A 635 14.95 -9.77 3.93
CA GLU A 635 16.40 -9.82 4.16
C GLU A 635 16.98 -8.41 4.31
N ASN A 636 16.62 -7.53 3.37
CA ASN A 636 17.12 -6.16 3.33
C ASN A 636 16.60 -5.32 4.50
N PHE A 637 15.31 -5.45 4.83
CA PHE A 637 14.67 -4.67 5.87
C PHE A 637 15.16 -5.08 7.27
N LEU A 638 15.14 -6.38 7.59
CA LEU A 638 15.46 -6.89 8.92
C LEU A 638 16.96 -7.17 9.13
N ASP A 639 17.79 -7.12 8.07
CA ASP A 639 19.22 -7.50 8.12
C ASP A 639 19.45 -8.95 8.57
N VAL A 640 18.64 -9.85 8.04
CA VAL A 640 18.67 -11.28 8.39
C VAL A 640 19.12 -12.11 7.20
N GLY A 641 19.48 -13.38 7.48
CA GLY A 641 19.80 -14.31 6.42
C GLY A 641 18.55 -14.77 5.66
N ARG A 642 18.76 -15.29 4.44
CA ARG A 642 17.70 -15.70 3.51
C ARG A 642 16.74 -16.74 4.11
N GLU A 643 17.24 -17.73 4.84
CA GLU A 643 16.39 -18.74 5.47
C GLU A 643 15.45 -18.14 6.51
N THR A 644 15.94 -17.21 7.33
CA THR A 644 15.13 -16.48 8.30
C THR A 644 14.10 -15.60 7.59
N ALA A 645 14.50 -14.89 6.53
CA ALA A 645 13.60 -14.06 5.74
C ALA A 645 12.49 -14.90 5.09
N ARG A 646 12.84 -16.07 4.53
CA ARG A 646 11.86 -17.05 4.01
C ARG A 646 10.84 -17.45 5.07
N ASP A 647 11.30 -17.82 6.26
CA ASP A 647 10.43 -18.28 7.35
C ASP A 647 9.45 -17.18 7.77
N ILE A 648 9.92 -15.93 7.84
CA ILE A 648 9.08 -14.77 8.11
C ILE A 648 8.02 -14.57 7.01
N VAL A 649 8.38 -14.73 5.74
CA VAL A 649 7.42 -14.62 4.63
C VAL A 649 6.37 -15.74 4.68
N VAL A 650 6.78 -16.96 5.09
CA VAL A 650 5.83 -18.07 5.33
C VAL A 650 4.87 -17.73 6.47
N ASP A 651 5.37 -17.13 7.56
CA ASP A 651 4.54 -16.73 8.69
C ASP A 651 3.60 -15.58 8.32
N LEU A 652 4.04 -14.62 7.50
CA LEU A 652 3.15 -13.57 6.95
C LEU A 652 2.03 -14.17 6.09
N ALA A 653 2.37 -15.12 5.21
CA ALA A 653 1.37 -15.81 4.40
C ALA A 653 0.35 -16.58 5.28
N ARG A 654 0.83 -17.27 6.32
CA ARG A 654 -0.03 -17.95 7.29
C ARG A 654 -0.96 -16.95 8.01
N ALA A 655 -0.42 -15.85 8.51
CA ALA A 655 -1.20 -14.83 9.21
C ALA A 655 -2.31 -14.22 8.32
N ARG A 656 -2.03 -14.04 7.01
CA ARG A 656 -3.05 -13.60 6.04
C ARG A 656 -4.10 -14.67 5.78
N MET A 657 -3.74 -15.94 5.74
CA MET A 657 -4.70 -17.05 5.64
C MET A 657 -5.59 -17.12 6.89
N GLU A 658 -5.02 -17.01 8.09
CA GLU A 658 -5.79 -16.99 9.34
C GLU A 658 -6.73 -15.78 9.42
N GLN A 659 -6.33 -14.62 8.90
CA GLN A 659 -7.22 -13.46 8.77
C GLN A 659 -8.35 -13.74 7.77
N PHE A 660 -8.07 -14.36 6.64
CA PHE A 660 -9.09 -14.76 5.66
C PHE A 660 -10.13 -15.70 6.30
N GLU A 661 -9.68 -16.72 7.03
CA GLU A 661 -10.57 -17.65 7.76
C GLU A 661 -11.40 -16.92 8.83
N HIS A 662 -10.78 -15.97 9.55
CA HIS A 662 -11.48 -15.15 10.54
C HIS A 662 -12.62 -14.33 9.91
N ILE A 663 -12.34 -13.64 8.79
CA ILE A 663 -13.33 -12.83 8.07
C ILE A 663 -14.48 -13.72 7.55
N LEU A 664 -14.16 -14.90 7.03
CA LEU A 664 -15.18 -15.87 6.60
C LEU A 664 -16.10 -16.30 7.76
N ALA A 665 -15.53 -16.50 8.94
CA ALA A 665 -16.27 -17.01 10.09
C ALA A 665 -17.10 -15.92 10.81
N THR A 666 -16.70 -14.66 10.71
CA THR A 666 -17.29 -13.55 11.48
C THR A 666 -17.78 -12.41 10.60
N GLY A 667 -16.87 -11.74 9.88
CA GLY A 667 -17.18 -10.51 9.13
C GLY A 667 -18.13 -10.73 7.96
N LEU A 668 -18.01 -11.87 7.26
CA LEU A 668 -18.88 -12.16 6.11
C LEU A 668 -20.34 -12.40 6.53
N PRO A 669 -20.64 -13.23 7.54
CA PRO A 669 -22.01 -13.34 8.06
C PRO A 669 -22.59 -11.99 8.51
N ASP A 670 -21.82 -11.20 9.25
CA ASP A 670 -22.24 -9.90 9.74
C ASP A 670 -22.56 -8.93 8.57
N LEU A 671 -21.75 -8.93 7.51
CA LEU A 671 -22.00 -8.15 6.29
C LEU A 671 -23.31 -8.56 5.60
N LEU A 672 -23.50 -9.88 5.41
CA LEU A 672 -24.70 -10.40 4.74
C LEU A 672 -25.98 -10.03 5.49
N ASP A 673 -25.94 -9.98 6.80
CA ASP A 673 -27.08 -9.59 7.65
C ASP A 673 -27.27 -8.06 7.66
N ALA A 674 -26.22 -7.28 7.77
CA ALA A 674 -26.29 -5.82 7.79
C ALA A 674 -26.82 -5.22 6.46
N TRP A 675 -26.53 -5.85 5.33
CA TRP A 675 -27.01 -5.42 4.01
C TRP A 675 -28.40 -5.99 3.67
N GLU A 676 -29.04 -6.76 4.56
CA GLU A 676 -30.37 -7.35 4.35
C GLU A 676 -30.52 -8.05 2.98
N LEU A 677 -29.45 -8.73 2.51
CA LEU A 677 -29.38 -9.33 1.20
C LEU A 677 -30.43 -10.45 1.05
N ASP A 678 -31.05 -10.52 -0.11
CA ASP A 678 -31.90 -11.66 -0.49
C ASP A 678 -31.08 -12.95 -0.70
N ASP A 679 -31.75 -14.08 -0.81
CA ASP A 679 -31.10 -15.39 -0.93
C ASP A 679 -30.17 -15.47 -2.15
N ARG A 680 -30.49 -14.77 -3.24
CA ARG A 680 -29.71 -14.77 -4.48
C ARG A 680 -28.42 -13.98 -4.32
N ALA A 681 -28.50 -12.76 -3.82
CA ALA A 681 -27.33 -11.92 -3.54
C ALA A 681 -26.40 -12.58 -2.49
N ARG A 682 -26.99 -13.21 -1.45
CA ARG A 682 -26.22 -14.00 -0.47
C ARG A 682 -25.48 -15.15 -1.14
N ALA A 683 -26.12 -15.88 -2.06
CA ALA A 683 -25.46 -16.96 -2.79
C ALA A 683 -24.30 -16.47 -3.65
N VAL A 684 -24.45 -15.32 -4.32
CA VAL A 684 -23.37 -14.70 -5.13
C VAL A 684 -22.17 -14.33 -4.27
N ILE A 685 -22.38 -13.61 -3.16
CA ILE A 685 -21.28 -13.20 -2.28
C ILE A 685 -20.61 -14.41 -1.59
N THR A 686 -21.39 -15.41 -1.18
CA THR A 686 -20.84 -16.65 -0.63
C THR A 686 -20.05 -17.42 -1.71
N GLY A 687 -20.57 -17.48 -2.93
CA GLY A 687 -19.89 -18.08 -4.08
C GLY A 687 -18.57 -17.36 -4.41
N HIS A 688 -18.55 -16.03 -4.32
CA HIS A 688 -17.31 -15.24 -4.46
C HIS A 688 -16.25 -15.65 -3.42
N ALA A 689 -16.65 -15.77 -2.15
CA ALA A 689 -15.75 -16.23 -1.08
C ALA A 689 -15.24 -17.67 -1.31
N GLU A 690 -16.08 -18.58 -1.82
CA GLU A 690 -15.64 -19.93 -2.24
C GLU A 690 -14.69 -19.87 -3.43
N GLY A 691 -14.94 -19.00 -4.40
CA GLY A 691 -14.04 -18.72 -5.53
C GLY A 691 -12.64 -18.31 -5.08
N LEU A 692 -12.53 -17.44 -4.06
CA LEU A 692 -11.24 -17.05 -3.48
C LEU A 692 -10.49 -18.23 -2.83
N LYS A 693 -11.18 -19.20 -2.24
CA LYS A 693 -10.57 -20.44 -1.73
C LYS A 693 -9.98 -21.29 -2.86
N TYR A 694 -10.73 -21.44 -3.96
CA TYR A 694 -10.22 -22.13 -5.16
C TYR A 694 -9.03 -21.39 -5.77
N TRP A 695 -9.11 -20.07 -5.82
CA TRP A 695 -8.05 -19.20 -6.34
C TRP A 695 -6.73 -19.40 -5.58
N MET A 696 -6.74 -19.36 -4.24
CA MET A 696 -5.54 -19.56 -3.42
C MET A 696 -5.00 -21.00 -3.51
N SER A 697 -5.87 -22.02 -3.40
CA SER A 697 -5.45 -23.41 -3.48
C SER A 697 -4.92 -23.79 -4.87
N GLY A 698 -5.53 -23.24 -5.93
CA GLY A 698 -5.14 -23.43 -7.31
C GLY A 698 -3.78 -22.80 -7.62
N ILE A 699 -3.53 -21.58 -7.15
CA ILE A 699 -2.25 -20.90 -7.30
C ILE A 699 -1.14 -21.70 -6.59
N LEU A 700 -1.38 -22.18 -5.37
CA LEU A 700 -0.40 -23.00 -4.66
C LEU A 700 -0.03 -24.27 -5.45
N GLU A 701 -1.02 -24.99 -5.95
CA GLU A 701 -0.78 -26.22 -6.71
C GLU A 701 -0.06 -25.95 -8.02
N TRP A 702 -0.43 -24.88 -8.74
CA TRP A 702 0.25 -24.50 -9.98
C TRP A 702 1.74 -24.20 -9.73
N HIS A 703 2.11 -23.47 -8.69
CA HIS A 703 3.50 -23.17 -8.35
C HIS A 703 4.30 -24.44 -8.02
N ARG A 704 3.66 -25.44 -7.40
CA ARG A 704 4.28 -26.74 -7.14
C ARG A 704 4.53 -27.54 -8.39
N ALA A 705 3.58 -27.51 -9.34
CA ALA A 705 3.57 -28.36 -10.51
C ALA A 705 4.32 -27.80 -11.72
N CYS A 706 4.25 -26.47 -11.96
CA CYS A 706 4.85 -25.86 -13.15
C CYS A 706 6.39 -25.92 -13.13
N LEU A 707 6.99 -25.86 -14.31
CA LEU A 707 8.45 -25.88 -14.46
C LEU A 707 9.10 -24.50 -14.36
N ARG A 708 8.30 -23.41 -14.43
CA ARG A 708 8.75 -22.02 -14.48
C ARG A 708 9.79 -21.68 -13.40
N TYR A 709 9.66 -22.25 -12.21
CA TYR A 709 10.48 -21.94 -11.03
C TYR A 709 11.50 -23.01 -10.66
N LYS A 710 11.60 -24.09 -11.45
CA LYS A 710 12.55 -25.19 -11.16
C LYS A 710 13.95 -24.81 -11.63
N GLY A 711 14.97 -24.98 -10.76
CA GLY A 711 16.33 -24.58 -11.03
C GLY A 711 16.94 -25.21 -12.28
N ASP A 712 16.62 -26.48 -12.59
CA ASP A 712 17.08 -27.13 -13.84
C ASP A 712 16.48 -26.50 -15.10
N TYR A 713 15.20 -26.05 -15.04
CA TYR A 713 14.56 -25.30 -16.11
C TYR A 713 15.19 -23.93 -16.28
N LEU A 714 15.37 -23.19 -15.18
CA LEU A 714 15.95 -21.85 -15.17
C LEU A 714 17.38 -21.87 -15.76
N ARG A 715 18.23 -22.81 -15.33
CA ARG A 715 19.58 -22.96 -15.85
C ARG A 715 19.60 -23.25 -17.36
N ARG A 716 18.65 -24.04 -17.87
CA ARG A 716 18.55 -24.32 -19.33
C ARG A 716 18.06 -23.11 -20.10
N LYS A 717 17.04 -22.39 -19.57
CA LYS A 717 16.43 -21.24 -20.23
C LYS A 717 17.40 -20.05 -20.33
N HIS A 718 18.20 -19.83 -19.30
CA HIS A 718 19.17 -18.72 -19.22
C HIS A 718 20.60 -19.15 -19.59
N ALA A 719 20.81 -20.36 -20.06
CA ALA A 719 22.10 -20.79 -20.55
C ALA A 719 22.53 -19.90 -21.72
N PRO A 720 23.81 -19.42 -21.77
CA PRO A 720 24.32 -18.67 -22.90
C PRO A 720 24.12 -19.46 -24.18
N ASP A 721 23.50 -18.87 -25.20
CA ASP A 721 23.41 -19.53 -26.52
C ASP A 721 24.84 -19.79 -27.03
N PRO A 722 25.25 -21.07 -27.21
CA PRO A 722 26.58 -21.38 -27.73
C PRO A 722 26.81 -20.82 -29.14
N ARG A 723 25.76 -20.38 -29.84
CA ARG A 723 25.80 -19.79 -31.18
C ARG A 723 25.81 -18.26 -31.15
N ALA A 724 25.47 -17.63 -30.02
CA ALA A 724 25.65 -16.21 -29.81
C ALA A 724 27.16 -15.97 -29.64
N GLY A 725 27.86 -15.75 -30.72
CA GLY A 725 29.25 -15.35 -30.69
C GLY A 725 29.40 -14.17 -29.75
N PHE A 726 30.38 -14.20 -28.87
CA PHE A 726 30.67 -13.18 -27.87
C PHE A 726 30.67 -11.79 -28.54
N SER A 727 29.54 -11.08 -28.45
CA SER A 727 29.48 -9.68 -28.84
C SER A 727 30.06 -8.85 -27.69
N TRP A 728 31.36 -8.68 -27.71
CA TRP A 728 32.04 -7.71 -26.84
C TRP A 728 31.76 -6.29 -27.36
N GLY A 729 30.54 -5.80 -27.18
CA GLY A 729 30.25 -4.39 -27.38
C GLY A 729 30.75 -3.58 -26.19
N PRO A 730 31.31 -2.38 -26.42
CA PRO A 730 31.67 -1.51 -25.31
C PRO A 730 30.41 -1.05 -24.55
N SER A 731 30.32 -1.39 -23.28
CA SER A 731 29.19 -1.04 -22.41
C SER A 731 29.20 0.40 -21.91
N GLY A 732 29.98 1.31 -22.49
CA GLY A 732 30.05 2.72 -22.09
C GLY A 732 31.00 3.57 -22.95
N LEU A 733 30.92 4.88 -22.83
CA LEU A 733 31.76 5.91 -23.47
C LEU A 733 33.15 6.07 -22.79
N GLY A 734 33.74 4.97 -22.34
CA GLY A 734 35.03 5.00 -21.66
C GLY A 734 36.20 4.53 -22.51
N THR A 735 37.43 4.55 -21.96
CA THR A 735 38.67 4.08 -22.59
C THR A 735 38.67 2.62 -23.01
N SER A 736 37.75 1.79 -22.47
CA SER A 736 37.49 0.41 -22.90
C SER A 736 36.91 0.34 -24.32
N ALA A 737 36.12 1.33 -24.75
CA ALA A 737 35.60 1.44 -26.13
C ALA A 737 36.70 1.65 -27.16
N ALA A 738 37.78 2.36 -26.79
CA ALA A 738 38.91 2.65 -27.66
C ALA A 738 39.80 1.43 -27.92
N ARG A 739 39.73 0.40 -27.11
CA ARG A 739 40.57 -0.82 -27.27
C ARG A 739 40.01 -1.86 -28.25
N LEU A 740 38.75 -1.75 -28.66
CA LEU A 740 38.08 -2.74 -29.56
C LEU A 740 38.18 -2.35 -31.06
N GLY A 741 38.78 -1.23 -31.40
CA GLY A 741 38.96 -0.78 -32.78
C GLY A 741 40.11 -1.46 -33.60
N ARG A 742 40.78 -2.47 -33.06
CA ARG A 742 41.78 -3.25 -33.83
C ARG A 742 41.23 -4.62 -34.16
N SER A 743 40.56 -4.75 -35.31
CA SER A 743 40.42 -6.05 -35.97
C SER A 743 41.81 -6.59 -36.27
N PRO A 744 42.12 -7.86 -36.00
CA PRO A 744 43.34 -8.45 -36.49
C PRO A 744 43.27 -8.47 -38.03
N SER A 745 44.10 -7.71 -38.66
CA SER A 745 44.33 -7.85 -40.11
C SER A 745 44.75 -9.27 -40.38
N THR A 746 43.96 -9.99 -41.14
CA THR A 746 44.39 -11.24 -41.79
C THR A 746 45.59 -10.91 -42.68
N ALA A 747 46.77 -11.13 -42.15
CA ALA A 747 47.96 -11.19 -42.95
C ALA A 747 47.90 -12.48 -43.79
N ALA A 748 47.50 -12.32 -45.06
CA ALA A 748 47.66 -13.34 -46.04
C ALA A 748 49.15 -13.58 -46.22
N GLY A 749 49.64 -14.68 -45.69
CA GLY A 749 50.99 -15.16 -45.94
C GLY A 749 51.10 -15.61 -47.38
N GLY A 750 51.84 -14.85 -48.18
CA GLY A 750 52.35 -15.30 -49.47
C GLY A 750 53.53 -16.22 -49.26
N VAL A 751 53.36 -17.42 -49.71
CA VAL A 751 54.45 -18.41 -49.96
C VAL A 751 55.24 -17.94 -51.16
N ARG A 752 56.58 -17.84 -51.05
CA ARG A 752 57.49 -18.27 -52.14
C ARG A 752 58.90 -18.57 -51.64
N SER A 753 59.27 -19.77 -52.08
CA SER A 753 60.55 -20.45 -52.32
C SER A 753 61.57 -20.57 -51.20
#